data_c614578daa445cc65cab7d88840ba08f
#
_entry.id   c614578daa445cc65cab7d88840ba08f
#
_cell.length_a   1.000
_cell.length_b   1.000
_cell.length_c   1.000
_cell.angle_alpha   90.00
_cell.angle_beta   90.00
_cell.angle_gamma   90.00
#
_symmetry.space_group_name_H-M   'P 1'
#
loop_
_entity.id
_entity.type
_entity.pdbx_description
1 polymer ?
#
loop_
_entity_poly.entity_id
_entity_poly.type
_entity_poly.pdbx_seq_one_letter_code
_entity_poly.pdbx_strand_id
1 'polypeptide(L)'
;MNILLFAHTMQPIQRVAIVGAGNMGSGIAQKSAQEEFDVQMVDREQQWVDRGQSIIADFLGEAIGRRIFTEQQVAEIKSRITGVVGVEKTAEDTDLVIEAVFEDFDVKTAVFQTLDTACGEKTILASNTSSLSVNELAEATGRPDRFVGLHFFYHPAKNRLVEVIPAASTSQQTIDRVVQYCKMLGKVVIVCGDRPGFVVNRFFVPWLNEACLLLEEGHGTAAQIDAVARKAFRIGLGPFGLMNLTGPPIALHSTDYLAEQLATPRYTGAANLRQLVSANNQWEIDENESYSEEQFEQISRRLYGVVFGVAAQIVDEGVCSIEDVDRGAKVGLRWARGPFELMNKVGVTQSFEMAQEYLQLCQDEAGNSNWQIPEFFAKQANSDDTWDFSYVDTEISDGIATITINRPEAMNALNETVIAQLGSAVDAVNNNDEVHTMVLDGAGKAFIAGADVKFFVDKIRSNSIPDIVDFTSNGHRVLNSIEHSPKTTIALTTGLALGGGLELALCCDYRIGTRRTQFRFPETSIGIYPGLGGSQRPARISGIPLARWAVLGGNFMTAQMAYDIGLLTHLVDLSEVQNITNTCVALGKPEHKYAGKPANEASEVVKFATDFYSDANLATLLSGGCPDGYDSEDKSISRQLKNLKYTAPIALSMASELIDITATTTLAQGLDIELSKLTDIFSTRDALEGLSALIEGRRATYTNS
;
A
#
# COMPACT_ATOMS: atom_id res chain seq x y z
N MET A 1 -12.96 10.75 5.28
CA MET A 1 -14.15 10.07 4.76
C MET A 1 -14.34 8.78 5.55
N ASN A 2 -15.45 8.69 6.25
CA ASN A 2 -15.69 7.73 7.34
C ASN A 2 -15.80 6.29 6.82
N ILE A 3 -14.89 5.44 7.22
CA ILE A 3 -15.07 3.98 7.11
C ILE A 3 -15.78 3.55 8.39
N LEU A 4 -17.10 3.57 8.36
CA LEU A 4 -17.95 3.11 9.47
C LEU A 4 -17.67 1.63 9.76
N LEU A 5 -16.99 1.35 10.85
CA LEU A 5 -16.74 -0.01 11.34
C LEU A 5 -17.94 -0.60 12.10
N PHE A 6 -19.00 0.18 12.37
CA PHE A 6 -20.02 -0.26 13.31
C PHE A 6 -21.43 0.17 12.90
N ALA A 7 -22.29 -0.72 12.58
CA ALA A 7 -23.71 -0.86 12.86
C ALA A 7 -24.47 -1.90 12.03
N HIS A 8 -23.89 -2.49 10.98
CA HIS A 8 -24.57 -3.62 10.30
C HIS A 8 -23.52 -4.69 10.01
N THR A 9 -23.85 -5.95 10.20
CA THR A 9 -23.08 -7.09 9.72
C THR A 9 -22.86 -6.93 8.22
N MET A 10 -21.73 -6.33 7.82
CA MET A 10 -21.38 -6.17 6.41
C MET A 10 -21.27 -7.57 5.80
N GLN A 11 -22.14 -7.90 4.85
CA GLN A 11 -21.98 -9.14 4.08
C GLN A 11 -20.73 -8.98 3.21
N PRO A 12 -19.69 -9.82 3.40
CA PRO A 12 -18.48 -9.71 2.60
C PRO A 12 -18.77 -10.05 1.14
N ILE A 13 -18.07 -9.39 0.21
CA ILE A 13 -18.05 -9.79 -1.19
C ILE A 13 -17.31 -11.13 -1.27
N GLN A 14 -17.91 -12.12 -1.93
CA GLN A 14 -17.33 -13.44 -2.17
C GLN A 14 -17.38 -13.81 -3.65
N ARG A 15 -18.48 -13.48 -4.33
CA ARG A 15 -18.71 -13.78 -5.74
C ARG A 15 -18.64 -12.50 -6.58
N VAL A 16 -17.76 -12.51 -7.56
CA VAL A 16 -17.49 -11.34 -8.41
C VAL A 16 -17.72 -11.72 -9.87
N ALA A 17 -18.47 -10.91 -10.59
CA ALA A 17 -18.57 -11.01 -12.05
C ALA A 17 -17.79 -9.89 -12.71
N ILE A 18 -16.97 -10.23 -13.70
CA ILE A 18 -16.22 -9.27 -14.52
C ILE A 18 -16.81 -9.30 -15.92
N VAL A 19 -17.42 -8.21 -16.33
CA VAL A 19 -18.06 -8.08 -17.65
C VAL A 19 -17.11 -7.37 -18.61
N GLY A 20 -16.69 -8.10 -19.63
CA GLY A 20 -15.63 -7.71 -20.57
C GLY A 20 -14.36 -8.53 -20.32
N ALA A 21 -14.04 -9.45 -21.24
CA ALA A 21 -12.89 -10.36 -21.18
C ALA A 21 -11.64 -9.79 -21.91
N GLY A 22 -11.54 -8.46 -22.04
CA GLY A 22 -10.37 -7.77 -22.57
C GLY A 22 -9.19 -7.74 -21.60
N ASN A 23 -8.14 -6.97 -21.93
CA ASN A 23 -6.92 -6.89 -21.09
C ASN A 23 -7.21 -6.44 -19.64
N MET A 24 -8.10 -5.46 -19.46
CA MET A 24 -8.46 -4.98 -18.12
C MET A 24 -9.29 -6.02 -17.37
N GLY A 25 -10.38 -6.50 -17.96
CA GLY A 25 -11.25 -7.48 -17.29
C GLY A 25 -10.55 -8.80 -16.99
N SER A 26 -9.73 -9.32 -17.90
CA SER A 26 -8.92 -10.53 -17.63
C SER A 26 -7.95 -10.32 -16.46
N GLY A 27 -7.30 -9.14 -16.38
CA GLY A 27 -6.39 -8.81 -15.28
C GLY A 27 -7.11 -8.65 -13.94
N ILE A 28 -8.33 -8.09 -13.93
CA ILE A 28 -9.17 -7.96 -12.72
C ILE A 28 -9.65 -9.36 -12.28
N ALA A 29 -10.14 -10.18 -13.23
CA ALA A 29 -10.58 -11.54 -12.96
C ALA A 29 -9.44 -12.41 -12.39
N GLN A 30 -8.25 -12.36 -13.02
CA GLN A 30 -7.06 -13.02 -12.50
C GLN A 30 -6.75 -12.59 -11.07
N LYS A 31 -6.72 -11.28 -10.80
CA LYS A 31 -6.36 -10.76 -9.49
C LYS A 31 -7.38 -11.16 -8.43
N SER A 32 -8.68 -11.10 -8.74
CA SER A 32 -9.73 -11.55 -7.83
C SER A 32 -9.61 -13.03 -7.49
N ALA A 33 -9.39 -13.89 -8.50
CA ALA A 33 -9.21 -15.33 -8.28
C ALA A 33 -7.92 -15.67 -7.50
N GLN A 34 -6.84 -14.92 -7.68
CA GLN A 34 -5.61 -15.03 -6.88
C GLN A 34 -5.86 -14.76 -5.40
N GLU A 35 -6.79 -13.86 -5.11
CA GLU A 35 -7.17 -13.51 -3.73
C GLU A 35 -8.40 -14.30 -3.26
N GLU A 36 -8.68 -15.42 -3.94
CA GLU A 36 -9.63 -16.47 -3.55
C GLU A 36 -11.12 -16.10 -3.67
N PHE A 37 -11.45 -15.10 -4.49
CA PHE A 37 -12.83 -14.85 -4.88
C PHE A 37 -13.29 -15.84 -5.95
N ASP A 38 -14.57 -16.19 -5.92
CA ASP A 38 -15.23 -16.92 -7.01
C ASP A 38 -15.56 -15.93 -8.11
N VAL A 39 -15.05 -16.18 -9.32
CA VAL A 39 -15.09 -15.21 -10.42
C VAL A 39 -15.86 -15.75 -11.61
N GLN A 40 -16.84 -15.00 -12.08
CA GLN A 40 -17.42 -15.16 -13.40
C GLN A 40 -16.78 -14.15 -14.36
N MET A 41 -16.14 -14.61 -15.42
CA MET A 41 -15.64 -13.75 -16.50
C MET A 41 -16.65 -13.82 -17.65
N VAL A 42 -17.36 -12.71 -17.86
CA VAL A 42 -18.52 -12.62 -18.75
C VAL A 42 -18.16 -11.81 -19.99
N ASP A 43 -18.51 -12.30 -21.19
CA ASP A 43 -18.47 -11.53 -22.42
C ASP A 43 -19.61 -11.93 -23.35
N ARG A 44 -19.89 -11.13 -24.37
CA ARG A 44 -21.00 -11.36 -25.33
C ARG A 44 -20.84 -12.60 -26.19
N GLU A 45 -19.59 -13.03 -26.47
CA GLU A 45 -19.29 -14.11 -27.40
C GLU A 45 -18.19 -15.04 -26.83
N GLN A 46 -18.26 -16.33 -27.17
CA GLN A 46 -17.30 -17.34 -26.69
C GLN A 46 -15.86 -17.01 -27.03
N GLN A 47 -15.59 -16.47 -28.24
CA GLN A 47 -14.24 -16.13 -28.65
C GLN A 47 -13.55 -15.11 -27.74
N TRP A 48 -14.29 -14.17 -27.16
CA TRP A 48 -13.75 -13.18 -26.23
C TRP A 48 -13.49 -13.79 -24.86
N VAL A 49 -14.38 -14.67 -24.39
CA VAL A 49 -14.17 -15.44 -23.15
C VAL A 49 -12.90 -16.30 -23.28
N ASP A 50 -12.75 -17.03 -24.39
CA ASP A 50 -11.57 -17.88 -24.65
C ASP A 50 -10.28 -17.04 -24.70
N ARG A 51 -10.33 -15.89 -25.36
CA ARG A 51 -9.21 -14.94 -25.40
C ARG A 51 -8.83 -14.46 -24.01
N GLY A 52 -9.81 -14.10 -23.17
CA GLY A 52 -9.56 -13.66 -21.80
C GLY A 52 -8.91 -14.75 -20.96
N GLN A 53 -9.38 -16.00 -21.09
CA GLN A 53 -8.77 -17.15 -20.44
C GLN A 53 -7.34 -17.42 -20.92
N SER A 54 -7.06 -17.21 -22.22
CA SER A 54 -5.69 -17.31 -22.75
C SER A 54 -4.78 -16.24 -22.17
N ILE A 55 -5.22 -14.98 -22.11
CA ILE A 55 -4.45 -13.89 -21.48
C ILE A 55 -4.07 -14.25 -20.03
N ILE A 56 -5.03 -14.74 -19.26
CA ILE A 56 -4.78 -15.17 -17.87
C ILE A 56 -3.77 -16.32 -17.81
N ALA A 57 -3.93 -17.30 -18.71
CA ALA A 57 -3.04 -18.47 -18.76
C ALA A 57 -1.59 -18.07 -19.06
N ASP A 58 -1.38 -17.13 -19.98
CA ASP A 58 -0.06 -16.64 -20.37
C ASP A 58 0.62 -15.91 -19.20
N PHE A 59 -0.09 -14.99 -18.53
CA PHE A 59 0.45 -14.29 -17.36
C PHE A 59 0.77 -15.21 -16.19
N LEU A 60 -0.06 -16.21 -15.92
CA LEU A 60 0.20 -17.18 -14.86
C LEU A 60 1.35 -18.13 -15.25
N GLY A 61 1.50 -18.47 -16.53
CA GLY A 61 2.63 -19.23 -17.06
C GLY A 61 3.96 -18.48 -16.85
N GLU A 62 4.02 -17.18 -17.14
CA GLU A 62 5.18 -16.35 -16.82
C GLU A 62 5.50 -16.34 -15.32
N ALA A 63 4.46 -16.29 -14.47
CA ALA A 63 4.64 -16.28 -13.02
C ALA A 63 5.23 -17.57 -12.49
N ILE A 64 4.89 -18.75 -13.07
CA ILE A 64 5.57 -20.02 -12.78
C ILE A 64 7.05 -19.94 -13.18
N GLY A 65 7.34 -19.48 -14.39
CA GLY A 65 8.71 -19.33 -14.88
C GLY A 65 9.59 -18.46 -13.98
N ARG A 66 9.00 -17.44 -13.38
CA ARG A 66 9.64 -16.53 -12.41
C ARG A 66 9.59 -17.04 -10.96
N ARG A 67 9.05 -18.22 -10.70
CA ARG A 67 8.86 -18.82 -9.36
C ARG A 67 8.03 -17.95 -8.40
N ILE A 68 7.08 -17.19 -8.93
CA ILE A 68 6.12 -16.40 -8.13
C ILE A 68 5.02 -17.32 -7.63
N PHE A 69 4.54 -18.25 -8.48
CA PHE A 69 3.54 -19.25 -8.15
C PHE A 69 4.04 -20.66 -8.48
N THR A 70 3.53 -21.65 -7.75
CA THR A 70 3.67 -23.07 -8.10
C THR A 70 2.59 -23.45 -9.11
N GLU A 71 2.78 -24.58 -9.82
CA GLU A 71 1.78 -25.13 -10.74
C GLU A 71 0.44 -25.41 -10.02
N GLN A 72 0.49 -25.90 -8.78
CA GLN A 72 -0.68 -26.14 -7.96
C GLN A 72 -1.46 -24.86 -7.69
N GLN A 73 -0.78 -23.79 -7.25
CA GLN A 73 -1.42 -22.48 -7.02
C GLN A 73 -2.06 -21.92 -8.28
N VAL A 74 -1.40 -22.08 -9.43
CA VAL A 74 -1.98 -21.65 -10.72
C VAL A 74 -3.21 -22.45 -11.08
N ALA A 75 -3.22 -23.77 -10.82
CA ALA A 75 -4.40 -24.60 -11.03
C ALA A 75 -5.58 -24.17 -10.14
N GLU A 76 -5.30 -23.87 -8.87
CA GLU A 76 -6.29 -23.36 -7.91
C GLU A 76 -6.86 -21.99 -8.34
N ILE A 77 -6.01 -21.05 -8.80
CA ILE A 77 -6.44 -19.75 -9.33
C ILE A 77 -7.37 -19.93 -10.53
N LYS A 78 -6.98 -20.78 -11.50
CA LYS A 78 -7.78 -21.03 -12.70
C LYS A 78 -9.13 -21.70 -12.38
N SER A 79 -9.18 -22.60 -11.39
CA SER A 79 -10.42 -23.28 -11.00
C SER A 79 -11.48 -22.35 -10.42
N ARG A 80 -11.10 -21.16 -9.97
CA ARG A 80 -12.01 -20.13 -9.44
C ARG A 80 -12.61 -19.23 -10.54
N ILE A 81 -12.15 -19.36 -11.80
CA ILE A 81 -12.62 -18.51 -12.89
C ILE A 81 -13.51 -19.32 -13.82
N THR A 82 -14.78 -18.95 -13.89
CA THR A 82 -15.76 -19.53 -14.81
C THR A 82 -16.03 -18.56 -15.97
N GLY A 83 -15.85 -19.01 -17.20
CA GLY A 83 -16.24 -18.23 -18.38
C GLY A 83 -17.75 -18.31 -18.62
N VAL A 84 -18.39 -17.18 -18.89
CA VAL A 84 -19.82 -17.06 -19.15
C VAL A 84 -20.06 -16.26 -20.43
N VAL A 85 -20.95 -16.75 -21.31
CA VAL A 85 -21.32 -16.07 -22.56
C VAL A 85 -22.72 -15.48 -22.45
N GLY A 86 -22.82 -14.16 -22.60
CA GLY A 86 -24.05 -13.37 -22.46
C GLY A 86 -24.16 -12.70 -21.11
N VAL A 87 -24.30 -11.38 -21.13
CA VAL A 87 -24.36 -10.52 -19.91
C VAL A 87 -25.58 -10.88 -19.07
N GLU A 88 -26.68 -11.27 -19.70
CA GLU A 88 -27.93 -11.71 -19.08
C GLU A 88 -27.81 -13.03 -18.29
N LYS A 89 -26.68 -13.73 -18.43
CA LYS A 89 -26.38 -14.96 -17.68
C LYS A 89 -25.47 -14.76 -16.49
N THR A 90 -25.20 -13.52 -16.13
CA THR A 90 -24.53 -13.22 -14.86
C THR A 90 -25.36 -13.78 -13.71
N ALA A 91 -24.70 -14.49 -12.79
CA ALA A 91 -25.42 -15.19 -11.72
C ALA A 91 -26.15 -14.21 -10.78
N GLU A 92 -27.39 -14.52 -10.44
CA GLU A 92 -28.25 -13.71 -9.57
C GLU A 92 -27.64 -13.48 -8.18
N ASP A 93 -26.86 -14.44 -7.67
CA ASP A 93 -26.21 -14.40 -6.36
C ASP A 93 -24.80 -13.74 -6.38
N THR A 94 -24.48 -12.99 -7.43
CA THR A 94 -23.25 -12.19 -7.51
C THR A 94 -23.28 -11.03 -6.53
N ASP A 95 -22.21 -10.85 -5.74
CA ASP A 95 -22.11 -9.75 -4.77
C ASP A 95 -21.65 -8.44 -5.41
N LEU A 96 -20.72 -8.52 -6.38
CA LEU A 96 -20.12 -7.38 -7.07
C LEU A 96 -19.95 -7.69 -8.55
N VAL A 97 -20.46 -6.83 -9.41
CA VAL A 97 -20.15 -6.83 -10.84
C VAL A 97 -19.21 -5.69 -11.16
N ILE A 98 -18.12 -5.97 -11.87
CA ILE A 98 -17.19 -4.96 -12.39
C ILE A 98 -17.27 -4.98 -13.91
N GLU A 99 -17.78 -3.91 -14.49
CA GLU A 99 -17.84 -3.71 -15.92
C GLU A 99 -16.49 -3.17 -16.43
N ALA A 100 -15.93 -3.80 -17.48
CA ALA A 100 -14.68 -3.43 -18.14
C ALA A 100 -14.80 -3.62 -19.68
N VAL A 101 -15.94 -3.21 -20.24
CA VAL A 101 -16.21 -3.21 -21.69
C VAL A 101 -15.63 -1.95 -22.36
N PHE A 102 -15.93 -1.75 -23.63
CA PHE A 102 -15.45 -0.59 -24.37
C PHE A 102 -15.91 0.73 -23.75
N GLU A 103 -15.03 1.77 -23.78
CA GLU A 103 -15.24 3.06 -23.13
C GLU A 103 -16.18 3.94 -23.97
N ASP A 104 -17.47 3.63 -23.87
CA ASP A 104 -18.56 4.30 -24.56
C ASP A 104 -19.80 4.31 -23.64
N PHE A 105 -20.43 5.46 -23.47
CA PHE A 105 -21.52 5.67 -22.53
C PHE A 105 -22.75 4.81 -22.83
N ASP A 106 -23.15 4.75 -24.11
CA ASP A 106 -24.35 4.00 -24.52
C ASP A 106 -24.12 2.49 -24.35
N VAL A 107 -22.91 2.01 -24.71
CA VAL A 107 -22.54 0.60 -24.54
C VAL A 107 -22.56 0.21 -23.06
N LYS A 108 -21.97 1.02 -22.18
CA LYS A 108 -21.93 0.75 -20.74
C LYS A 108 -23.34 0.81 -20.13
N THR A 109 -24.14 1.80 -20.49
CA THR A 109 -25.53 1.93 -20.05
C THR A 109 -26.36 0.70 -20.43
N ALA A 110 -26.26 0.21 -21.68
CA ALA A 110 -26.97 -1.00 -22.11
C ALA A 110 -26.54 -2.25 -21.30
N VAL A 111 -25.25 -2.39 -21.00
CA VAL A 111 -24.70 -3.44 -20.15
C VAL A 111 -25.30 -3.36 -18.74
N PHE A 112 -25.29 -2.16 -18.11
CA PHE A 112 -25.82 -1.99 -16.76
C PHE A 112 -27.33 -2.22 -16.69
N GLN A 113 -28.11 -1.82 -17.66
CA GLN A 113 -29.56 -2.14 -17.73
C GLN A 113 -29.83 -3.64 -17.81
N THR A 114 -28.98 -4.38 -18.55
CA THR A 114 -29.05 -5.84 -18.60
C THR A 114 -28.72 -6.48 -17.25
N LEU A 115 -27.64 -6.01 -16.62
CA LEU A 115 -27.19 -6.47 -15.29
C LEU A 115 -28.19 -6.15 -14.19
N ASP A 116 -28.86 -5.03 -14.28
CA ASP A 116 -29.88 -4.61 -13.32
C ASP A 116 -31.07 -5.58 -13.28
N THR A 117 -31.35 -6.23 -14.39
CA THR A 117 -32.39 -7.28 -14.50
C THR A 117 -31.83 -8.66 -14.13
N ALA A 118 -30.58 -8.98 -14.45
CA ALA A 118 -30.00 -10.32 -14.28
C ALA A 118 -29.54 -10.57 -12.84
N CYS A 119 -29.05 -9.55 -12.16
CA CYS A 119 -28.44 -9.68 -10.82
C CYS A 119 -29.46 -9.42 -9.70
N GLY A 120 -29.24 -10.07 -8.56
CA GLY A 120 -30.04 -9.88 -7.36
C GLY A 120 -30.03 -8.43 -6.84
N GLU A 121 -31.05 -8.05 -6.07
CA GLU A 121 -31.20 -6.69 -5.57
C GLU A 121 -29.99 -6.17 -4.76
N LYS A 122 -29.27 -7.07 -4.08
CA LYS A 122 -28.12 -6.72 -3.21
C LYS A 122 -26.80 -6.56 -3.95
N THR A 123 -26.75 -6.93 -5.24
CA THR A 123 -25.55 -6.84 -6.06
C THR A 123 -25.10 -5.39 -6.23
N ILE A 124 -23.82 -5.13 -5.99
CA ILE A 124 -23.16 -3.85 -6.30
C ILE A 124 -22.74 -3.88 -7.76
N LEU A 125 -23.03 -2.80 -8.49
CA LEU A 125 -22.55 -2.57 -9.85
C LEU A 125 -21.40 -1.58 -9.84
N ALA A 126 -20.31 -1.91 -10.52
CA ALA A 126 -19.14 -1.04 -10.60
C ALA A 126 -18.68 -0.87 -12.05
N SER A 127 -18.30 0.35 -12.44
CA SER A 127 -17.70 0.62 -13.75
C SER A 127 -16.20 0.82 -13.64
N ASN A 128 -15.42 0.14 -14.48
CA ASN A 128 -13.98 0.39 -14.62
C ASN A 128 -13.69 1.53 -15.62
N THR A 129 -14.63 2.47 -15.80
CA THR A 129 -14.40 3.64 -16.62
C THR A 129 -13.17 4.42 -16.17
N SER A 130 -12.46 5.01 -17.13
CA SER A 130 -11.32 5.90 -16.87
C SER A 130 -11.67 7.39 -17.03
N SER A 131 -12.85 7.69 -17.60
CA SER A 131 -13.18 9.04 -18.03
C SER A 131 -14.66 9.42 -17.93
N LEU A 132 -15.59 8.45 -18.08
CA LEU A 132 -17.02 8.75 -18.07
C LEU A 132 -17.51 9.11 -16.66
N SER A 133 -18.53 9.98 -16.58
CA SER A 133 -19.17 10.35 -15.31
C SER A 133 -19.81 9.13 -14.65
N VAL A 134 -19.37 8.86 -13.43
CA VAL A 134 -19.93 7.80 -12.58
C VAL A 134 -21.36 8.15 -12.13
N ASN A 135 -21.65 9.44 -11.94
CA ASN A 135 -22.99 9.92 -11.62
C ASN A 135 -23.97 9.59 -12.74
N GLU A 136 -23.62 9.91 -13.99
CA GLU A 136 -24.52 9.66 -15.14
C GLU A 136 -24.74 8.16 -15.36
N LEU A 137 -23.69 7.33 -15.19
CA LEU A 137 -23.81 5.87 -15.27
C LEU A 137 -24.69 5.32 -14.14
N ALA A 138 -24.57 5.84 -12.92
CA ALA A 138 -25.40 5.43 -11.79
C ALA A 138 -26.88 5.73 -12.02
N GLU A 139 -27.21 6.91 -12.58
CA GLU A 139 -28.59 7.32 -12.91
C GLU A 139 -29.23 6.42 -13.98
N ALA A 140 -28.40 5.79 -14.84
CA ALA A 140 -28.88 4.86 -15.85
C ALA A 140 -29.26 3.47 -15.27
N THR A 141 -29.03 3.22 -13.98
CA THR A 141 -29.35 1.95 -13.30
C THR A 141 -30.57 2.09 -12.37
N GLY A 142 -31.23 0.98 -12.05
CA GLY A 142 -32.32 0.93 -11.05
C GLY A 142 -31.81 0.91 -9.59
N ARG A 143 -30.49 0.92 -9.36
CA ARG A 143 -29.84 0.82 -8.03
C ARG A 143 -28.69 1.80 -7.83
N PRO A 144 -28.92 3.12 -7.99
CA PRO A 144 -27.84 4.11 -7.92
C PRO A 144 -27.12 4.17 -6.56
N ASP A 145 -27.79 3.74 -5.47
CA ASP A 145 -27.20 3.60 -4.14
C ASP A 145 -26.19 2.45 -4.02
N ARG A 146 -26.19 1.51 -4.97
CA ARG A 146 -25.29 0.37 -5.10
C ARG A 146 -24.48 0.42 -6.39
N PHE A 147 -24.21 1.63 -6.88
CA PHE A 147 -23.35 1.88 -8.03
C PHE A 147 -22.10 2.66 -7.62
N VAL A 148 -20.94 2.32 -8.24
CA VAL A 148 -19.66 2.98 -7.95
C VAL A 148 -18.71 2.90 -9.16
N GLY A 149 -17.89 3.91 -9.36
CA GLY A 149 -16.72 3.82 -10.22
C GLY A 149 -15.62 3.03 -9.52
N LEU A 150 -14.95 2.14 -10.24
CA LEU A 150 -13.86 1.31 -9.70
C LEU A 150 -12.74 1.22 -10.74
N HIS A 151 -11.93 2.28 -10.80
CA HIS A 151 -10.92 2.47 -11.83
C HIS A 151 -9.63 1.75 -11.48
N PHE A 152 -9.34 0.65 -12.18
CA PHE A 152 -8.09 -0.09 -12.10
C PHE A 152 -7.08 0.44 -13.11
N PHE A 153 -5.82 0.53 -12.69
CA PHE A 153 -4.71 0.91 -13.57
C PHE A 153 -4.10 -0.30 -14.27
N TYR A 154 -3.59 -0.08 -15.48
CA TYR A 154 -2.87 -1.12 -16.23
C TYR A 154 -1.56 -1.50 -15.53
N HIS A 155 -1.20 -2.74 -15.37
CA HIS A 155 -1.90 -4.00 -15.51
C HIS A 155 -2.61 -4.34 -14.18
N PRO A 156 -3.91 -4.65 -14.17
CA PRO A 156 -4.68 -4.79 -12.91
C PRO A 156 -4.11 -5.79 -11.91
N ALA A 157 -3.48 -6.88 -12.37
CA ALA A 157 -2.85 -7.85 -11.46
C ALA A 157 -1.51 -7.37 -10.88
N LYS A 158 -0.85 -6.37 -11.49
CA LYS A 158 0.49 -5.88 -11.10
C LYS A 158 0.45 -4.49 -10.47
N ASN A 159 -0.34 -3.57 -11.01
CA ASN A 159 -0.51 -2.23 -10.46
C ASN A 159 -1.35 -2.31 -9.17
N ARG A 160 -0.88 -1.66 -8.12
CA ARG A 160 -1.53 -1.74 -6.82
C ARG A 160 -2.59 -0.66 -6.60
N LEU A 161 -2.65 0.38 -7.44
CA LEU A 161 -3.58 1.48 -7.27
C LEU A 161 -4.98 1.12 -7.79
N VAL A 162 -5.99 1.56 -7.06
CA VAL A 162 -7.39 1.60 -7.50
C VAL A 162 -8.01 2.90 -7.00
N GLU A 163 -8.69 3.61 -7.89
CA GLU A 163 -9.57 4.72 -7.52
C GLU A 163 -10.99 4.19 -7.34
N VAL A 164 -11.60 4.49 -6.22
CA VAL A 164 -13.02 4.23 -5.92
C VAL A 164 -13.75 5.57 -6.02
N ILE A 165 -14.68 5.65 -6.96
CA ILE A 165 -15.38 6.89 -7.30
C ILE A 165 -16.86 6.71 -6.96
N PRO A 166 -17.33 7.13 -5.79
CA PRO A 166 -18.75 7.13 -5.45
C PRO A 166 -19.54 8.11 -6.32
N ALA A 167 -20.70 7.70 -6.82
CA ALA A 167 -21.70 8.63 -7.30
C ALA A 167 -22.33 9.40 -6.10
N ALA A 168 -23.00 10.50 -6.36
CA ALA A 168 -23.68 11.28 -5.33
C ALA A 168 -24.75 10.45 -4.56
N SER A 169 -25.32 9.46 -5.20
CA SER A 169 -26.32 8.53 -4.64
C SER A 169 -25.71 7.28 -3.98
N THR A 170 -24.42 7.00 -4.15
CA THR A 170 -23.78 5.80 -3.61
C THR A 170 -23.87 5.76 -2.09
N SER A 171 -24.38 4.66 -1.54
CA SER A 171 -24.47 4.49 -0.08
C SER A 171 -23.10 4.27 0.54
N GLN A 172 -22.90 4.72 1.79
CA GLN A 172 -21.66 4.49 2.53
C GLN A 172 -21.38 2.99 2.65
N GLN A 173 -22.40 2.16 2.87
CA GLN A 173 -22.25 0.70 2.91
C GLN A 173 -21.66 0.12 1.61
N THR A 174 -22.06 0.63 0.46
CA THR A 174 -21.50 0.25 -0.84
C THR A 174 -20.03 0.61 -0.94
N ILE A 175 -19.68 1.85 -0.54
CA ILE A 175 -18.30 2.33 -0.52
C ILE A 175 -17.43 1.43 0.37
N ASP A 176 -17.87 1.17 1.60
CA ASP A 176 -17.12 0.37 2.57
C ASP A 176 -16.89 -1.06 2.07
N ARG A 177 -17.91 -1.71 1.49
CA ARG A 177 -17.80 -3.05 0.93
C ARG A 177 -16.80 -3.11 -0.23
N VAL A 178 -16.84 -2.12 -1.15
CA VAL A 178 -15.93 -2.06 -2.30
C VAL A 178 -14.50 -1.73 -1.86
N VAL A 179 -14.31 -0.80 -0.92
CA VAL A 179 -13.00 -0.51 -0.34
C VAL A 179 -12.42 -1.75 0.33
N GLN A 180 -13.23 -2.50 1.09
CA GLN A 180 -12.79 -3.75 1.70
C GLN A 180 -12.41 -4.80 0.65
N TYR A 181 -13.19 -4.96 -0.42
CA TYR A 181 -12.83 -5.82 -1.55
C TYR A 181 -11.47 -5.44 -2.14
N CYS A 182 -11.24 -4.14 -2.39
CA CYS A 182 -9.95 -3.67 -2.90
C CYS A 182 -8.79 -3.92 -1.92
N LYS A 183 -9.00 -3.73 -0.61
CA LYS A 183 -8.02 -4.12 0.43
C LYS A 183 -7.70 -5.61 0.36
N MET A 184 -8.72 -6.46 0.18
CA MET A 184 -8.53 -7.91 0.03
C MET A 184 -7.75 -8.27 -1.23
N LEU A 185 -7.89 -7.51 -2.32
CA LEU A 185 -7.03 -7.63 -3.50
C LEU A 185 -5.59 -7.15 -3.26
N GLY A 186 -5.27 -6.63 -2.09
CA GLY A 186 -3.96 -6.02 -1.78
C GLY A 186 -3.73 -4.71 -2.52
N LYS A 187 -4.82 -4.00 -2.85
CA LYS A 187 -4.77 -2.70 -3.51
C LYS A 187 -4.56 -1.57 -2.51
N VAL A 188 -3.96 -0.51 -3.01
CA VAL A 188 -3.94 0.81 -2.40
C VAL A 188 -5.13 1.57 -2.97
N VAL A 189 -6.01 2.04 -2.11
CA VAL A 189 -7.28 2.64 -2.49
C VAL A 189 -7.23 4.15 -2.30
N ILE A 190 -7.66 4.88 -3.32
CA ILE A 190 -8.02 6.29 -3.23
C ILE A 190 -9.52 6.38 -3.40
N VAL A 191 -10.22 6.96 -2.45
CA VAL A 191 -11.64 7.29 -2.62
C VAL A 191 -11.74 8.75 -3.02
N CYS A 192 -12.29 9.01 -4.21
CA CYS A 192 -12.24 10.35 -4.81
C CYS A 192 -13.58 10.76 -5.42
N GLY A 193 -13.76 12.07 -5.61
CA GLY A 193 -14.93 12.64 -6.26
C GLY A 193 -15.00 12.31 -7.75
N ASP A 194 -16.25 12.23 -8.27
CA ASP A 194 -16.51 12.07 -9.70
C ASP A 194 -16.22 13.38 -10.43
N ARG A 195 -15.03 13.52 -10.95
CA ARG A 195 -14.54 14.65 -11.74
C ARG A 195 -13.74 14.15 -12.94
N PRO A 196 -13.71 14.86 -14.08
CA PRO A 196 -12.98 14.45 -15.27
C PRO A 196 -11.53 14.12 -14.97
N GLY A 197 -11.09 12.89 -15.31
CA GLY A 197 -9.75 12.37 -15.06
C GLY A 197 -9.50 11.93 -13.61
N PHE A 198 -10.51 11.96 -12.75
CA PHE A 198 -10.45 11.58 -11.33
C PHE A 198 -9.25 12.22 -10.62
N VAL A 199 -8.30 11.45 -10.13
CA VAL A 199 -7.09 11.96 -9.48
C VAL A 199 -5.89 11.86 -10.40
N VAL A 200 -5.50 10.64 -10.80
CA VAL A 200 -4.21 10.41 -11.47
C VAL A 200 -4.23 10.93 -12.90
N ASN A 201 -5.23 10.58 -13.69
CA ASN A 201 -5.29 11.03 -15.08
C ASN A 201 -5.42 12.56 -15.17
N ARG A 202 -6.03 13.21 -14.16
CA ARG A 202 -6.24 14.66 -14.11
C ARG A 202 -4.93 15.47 -14.19
N PHE A 203 -3.87 15.04 -13.49
CA PHE A 203 -2.56 15.71 -13.57
C PHE A 203 -1.61 15.04 -14.56
N PHE A 204 -1.76 13.75 -14.77
CA PHE A 204 -0.85 12.95 -15.59
C PHE A 204 -1.02 13.19 -17.09
N VAL A 205 -2.26 13.25 -17.56
CA VAL A 205 -2.56 13.45 -19.01
C VAL A 205 -2.10 14.82 -19.49
N PRO A 206 -2.37 15.94 -18.79
CA PRO A 206 -1.80 17.24 -19.15
C PRO A 206 -0.26 17.26 -19.11
N TRP A 207 0.38 16.53 -18.22
CA TRP A 207 1.85 16.40 -18.18
C TRP A 207 2.40 15.71 -19.44
N LEU A 208 1.71 14.67 -19.97
CA LEU A 208 2.07 14.03 -21.24
C LEU A 208 1.92 15.01 -22.40
N ASN A 209 0.81 15.74 -22.47
CA ASN A 209 0.55 16.71 -23.52
C ASN A 209 1.56 17.86 -23.48
N GLU A 210 1.91 18.34 -22.30
CA GLU A 210 2.89 19.44 -22.12
C GLU A 210 4.28 19.03 -22.62
N ALA A 211 4.67 17.75 -22.49
CA ALA A 211 5.89 17.23 -23.12
C ALA A 211 5.83 17.30 -24.66
N CYS A 212 4.67 17.00 -25.26
CA CYS A 212 4.48 17.12 -26.70
C CYS A 212 4.55 18.60 -27.16
N LEU A 213 3.98 19.52 -26.39
CA LEU A 213 4.05 20.96 -26.68
C LEU A 213 5.49 21.51 -26.55
N LEU A 214 6.24 21.06 -25.55
CA LEU A 214 7.67 21.40 -25.41
C LEU A 214 8.49 20.96 -26.61
N LEU A 215 8.16 19.78 -27.20
CA LEU A 215 8.79 19.31 -28.44
C LEU A 215 8.40 20.19 -29.65
N GLU A 216 7.13 20.59 -29.78
CA GLU A 216 6.65 21.47 -30.86
C GLU A 216 7.30 22.86 -30.81
N GLU A 217 7.46 23.38 -29.60
CA GLU A 217 8.04 24.68 -29.33
C GLU A 217 9.58 24.69 -29.44
N GLY A 218 10.19 23.51 -29.66
CA GLY A 218 11.63 23.39 -29.90
C GLY A 218 12.53 23.50 -28.66
N HIS A 219 11.97 23.25 -27.45
CA HIS A 219 12.74 23.27 -26.21
C HIS A 219 13.69 22.08 -26.05
N GLY A 220 13.47 21.01 -26.82
CA GLY A 220 14.32 19.83 -26.89
C GLY A 220 13.77 18.76 -27.78
N THR A 221 14.53 17.72 -28.04
CA THR A 221 14.05 16.50 -28.71
C THR A 221 13.23 15.63 -27.75
N ALA A 222 12.49 14.65 -28.27
CA ALA A 222 11.75 13.70 -27.42
C ALA A 222 12.68 12.98 -26.41
N ALA A 223 13.88 12.63 -26.81
CA ALA A 223 14.88 12.00 -25.97
C ALA A 223 15.38 12.91 -24.83
N GLN A 224 15.65 14.20 -25.15
CA GLN A 224 16.07 15.19 -24.17
C GLN A 224 14.98 15.48 -23.14
N ILE A 225 13.73 15.67 -23.59
CA ILE A 225 12.58 15.91 -22.70
C ILE A 225 12.34 14.69 -21.80
N ASP A 226 12.42 13.45 -22.33
CA ASP A 226 12.34 12.23 -21.54
C ASP A 226 13.45 12.13 -20.49
N ALA A 227 14.68 12.46 -20.87
CA ALA A 227 15.82 12.44 -19.95
C ALA A 227 15.67 13.46 -18.80
N VAL A 228 15.22 14.68 -19.12
CA VAL A 228 14.91 15.70 -18.12
C VAL A 228 13.77 15.25 -17.19
N ALA A 229 12.67 14.75 -17.74
CA ALA A 229 11.53 14.27 -16.97
C ALA A 229 11.95 13.13 -16.02
N ARG A 230 12.74 12.15 -16.51
CA ARG A 230 13.27 11.07 -15.68
C ARG A 230 14.09 11.58 -14.49
N LYS A 231 14.94 12.59 -14.70
CA LYS A 231 15.77 13.18 -13.62
C LYS A 231 14.93 14.01 -12.66
N ALA A 232 14.02 14.85 -13.17
CA ALA A 232 13.21 15.78 -12.39
C ALA A 232 12.22 15.03 -11.46
N PHE A 233 11.48 14.08 -12.00
CA PHE A 233 10.47 13.31 -11.29
C PHE A 233 11.02 12.00 -10.69
N ARG A 234 12.26 11.61 -10.99
CA ARG A 234 12.89 10.33 -10.61
C ARG A 234 12.03 9.13 -11.00
N ILE A 235 11.70 9.06 -12.28
CA ILE A 235 10.88 8.03 -12.91
C ILE A 235 11.70 7.16 -13.85
N GLY A 236 11.24 5.93 -14.09
CA GLY A 236 11.96 5.00 -14.96
C GLY A 236 11.78 5.29 -16.45
N LEU A 237 10.61 5.77 -16.86
CA LEU A 237 10.26 6.14 -18.23
C LEU A 237 9.81 7.60 -18.27
N GLY A 238 10.31 8.36 -19.25
CA GLY A 238 9.81 9.70 -19.52
C GLY A 238 8.47 9.68 -20.27
N PRO A 239 7.87 10.86 -20.57
CA PRO A 239 6.55 10.97 -21.16
C PRO A 239 6.43 10.27 -22.53
N PHE A 240 7.41 10.39 -23.40
CA PHE A 240 7.38 9.78 -24.73
C PHE A 240 7.60 8.27 -24.69
N GLY A 241 8.54 7.79 -23.87
CA GLY A 241 8.73 6.36 -23.63
C GLY A 241 7.50 5.70 -23.03
N LEU A 242 6.79 6.41 -22.17
CA LEU A 242 5.56 5.93 -21.55
C LEU A 242 4.39 5.92 -22.57
N MET A 243 4.25 6.95 -23.42
CA MET A 243 3.27 6.94 -24.51
C MET A 243 3.53 5.82 -25.52
N ASN A 244 4.79 5.50 -25.83
CA ASN A 244 5.12 4.34 -26.67
C ASN A 244 4.71 3.01 -26.03
N LEU A 245 4.84 2.89 -24.70
CA LEU A 245 4.46 1.67 -23.96
C LEU A 245 2.94 1.50 -23.87
N THR A 246 2.20 2.59 -23.63
CA THR A 246 0.75 2.55 -23.39
C THR A 246 -0.07 2.70 -24.67
N GLY A 247 0.52 3.26 -25.71
CA GLY A 247 -0.10 3.57 -26.99
C GLY A 247 -0.42 5.06 -27.17
N PRO A 248 0.20 5.76 -28.13
CA PRO A 248 -0.07 7.18 -28.40
C PRO A 248 -1.56 7.52 -28.64
N PRO A 249 -2.39 6.66 -29.27
CA PRO A 249 -3.83 6.91 -29.42
C PRO A 249 -4.58 7.09 -28.09
N ILE A 250 -4.17 6.38 -27.04
CA ILE A 250 -4.78 6.50 -25.70
C ILE A 250 -4.46 7.88 -25.12
N ALA A 251 -3.22 8.34 -25.23
CA ALA A 251 -2.81 9.66 -24.75
C ALA A 251 -3.59 10.76 -25.49
N LEU A 252 -3.70 10.68 -26.83
CA LEU A 252 -4.44 11.65 -27.64
C LEU A 252 -5.93 11.72 -27.25
N HIS A 253 -6.58 10.58 -27.15
CA HIS A 253 -7.99 10.53 -26.72
C HIS A 253 -8.19 11.16 -25.34
N SER A 254 -7.32 10.83 -24.39
CA SER A 254 -7.42 11.34 -23.01
C SER A 254 -7.16 12.85 -22.93
N THR A 255 -6.22 13.39 -23.72
CA THR A 255 -5.97 14.84 -23.77
C THR A 255 -7.16 15.60 -24.31
N ASP A 256 -7.73 15.15 -25.45
CA ASP A 256 -8.89 15.78 -26.06
C ASP A 256 -10.12 15.74 -25.15
N TYR A 257 -10.36 14.59 -24.51
CA TYR A 257 -11.44 14.44 -23.54
C TYR A 257 -11.29 15.44 -22.38
N LEU A 258 -10.12 15.53 -21.76
CA LEU A 258 -9.92 16.47 -20.64
C LEU A 258 -10.00 17.94 -21.08
N ALA A 259 -9.54 18.27 -22.30
CA ALA A 259 -9.65 19.61 -22.83
C ALA A 259 -11.11 20.06 -22.98
N GLU A 260 -11.97 19.16 -23.47
CA GLU A 260 -13.40 19.39 -23.63
C GLU A 260 -14.10 19.49 -22.25
N GLN A 261 -13.92 18.50 -21.41
CA GLN A 261 -14.62 18.41 -20.11
C GLN A 261 -14.26 19.54 -19.14
N LEU A 262 -13.00 20.01 -19.18
CA LEU A 262 -12.50 21.08 -18.31
C LEU A 262 -12.52 22.45 -19.00
N ALA A 263 -12.98 22.52 -20.24
CA ALA A 263 -12.95 23.72 -21.06
C ALA A 263 -11.58 24.43 -21.03
N THR A 264 -10.49 23.63 -21.11
CA THR A 264 -9.10 24.10 -21.04
C THR A 264 -8.38 23.81 -22.37
N PRO A 265 -8.32 24.76 -23.30
CA PRO A 265 -7.73 24.56 -24.63
C PRO A 265 -6.28 24.05 -24.61
N ARG A 266 -5.50 24.42 -23.60
CA ARG A 266 -4.12 23.94 -23.42
C ARG A 266 -3.99 22.43 -23.32
N TYR A 267 -5.05 21.74 -22.90
CA TYR A 267 -5.07 20.28 -22.79
C TYR A 267 -5.39 19.58 -24.12
N THR A 268 -5.80 20.33 -25.15
CA THR A 268 -6.04 19.76 -26.48
C THR A 268 -4.78 19.05 -26.98
N GLY A 269 -4.93 17.85 -27.49
CA GLY A 269 -3.81 17.04 -27.96
C GLY A 269 -2.92 17.78 -28.96
N ALA A 270 -1.63 17.81 -28.71
CA ALA A 270 -0.63 18.52 -29.53
C ALA A 270 -0.63 18.05 -30.98
N ALA A 271 -0.27 18.91 -31.93
CA ALA A 271 -0.33 18.61 -33.38
C ALA A 271 0.63 17.47 -33.75
N ASN A 272 1.82 17.42 -33.13
CA ASN A 272 2.80 16.34 -33.32
C ASN A 272 2.26 14.99 -32.83
N LEU A 273 1.52 14.95 -31.71
CA LEU A 273 0.87 13.73 -31.22
C LEU A 273 -0.22 13.27 -32.20
N ARG A 274 -1.02 14.20 -32.73
CA ARG A 274 -2.04 13.88 -33.75
C ARG A 274 -1.42 13.33 -35.04
N GLN A 275 -0.32 13.92 -35.49
CA GLN A 275 0.41 13.43 -36.69
C GLN A 275 0.97 12.02 -36.42
N LEU A 276 1.57 11.80 -35.25
CA LEU A 276 2.11 10.50 -34.88
C LEU A 276 1.02 9.41 -34.90
N VAL A 277 -0.12 9.69 -34.27
CA VAL A 277 -1.26 8.77 -34.20
C VAL A 277 -1.84 8.49 -35.59
N SER A 278 -2.03 9.52 -36.42
CA SER A 278 -2.56 9.35 -37.80
C SER A 278 -1.62 8.54 -38.70
N ALA A 279 -0.30 8.63 -38.46
CA ALA A 279 0.71 7.84 -39.14
C ALA A 279 0.90 6.43 -38.56
N ASN A 280 0.23 6.10 -37.48
CA ASN A 280 0.39 4.86 -36.71
C ASN A 280 1.85 4.59 -36.33
N ASN A 281 2.58 5.64 -35.92
CA ASN A 281 3.99 5.61 -35.56
C ASN A 281 4.17 5.66 -34.04
N GLN A 282 5.42 5.48 -33.61
CA GLN A 282 5.88 5.69 -32.25
C GLN A 282 6.91 6.84 -32.20
N TRP A 283 7.13 7.41 -31.01
CA TRP A 283 8.16 8.40 -30.80
C TRP A 283 9.54 7.76 -30.96
N GLU A 284 10.42 8.42 -31.72
CA GLU A 284 11.84 8.05 -31.80
C GLU A 284 12.58 8.63 -30.60
N ILE A 285 13.25 7.78 -29.80
CA ILE A 285 13.94 8.16 -28.57
C ILE A 285 15.36 7.61 -28.63
N ASP A 286 16.37 8.49 -28.78
CA ASP A 286 17.77 8.13 -28.60
C ASP A 286 18.18 8.31 -27.13
N GLU A 287 18.33 7.22 -26.41
CA GLU A 287 18.66 7.23 -24.98
C GLU A 287 20.03 7.84 -24.65
N ASN A 288 20.91 8.04 -25.65
CA ASN A 288 22.25 8.60 -25.49
C ASN A 288 22.29 10.13 -25.67
N GLU A 289 21.17 10.77 -26.01
CA GLU A 289 21.10 12.20 -26.25
C GLU A 289 21.24 13.00 -24.95
N SER A 290 22.17 13.95 -24.91
CA SER A 290 22.40 14.81 -23.76
C SER A 290 21.62 16.12 -23.85
N TYR A 291 21.37 16.73 -22.71
CA TYR A 291 20.73 18.04 -22.59
C TYR A 291 21.63 19.01 -21.79
N SER A 292 21.47 20.31 -22.02
CA SER A 292 22.14 21.36 -21.26
C SER A 292 21.43 21.65 -19.93
N GLU A 293 22.12 22.33 -19.00
CA GLU A 293 21.52 22.78 -17.74
C GLU A 293 20.35 23.75 -17.97
N GLU A 294 20.47 24.62 -18.98
CA GLU A 294 19.40 25.53 -19.40
C GLU A 294 18.15 24.77 -19.90
N GLN A 295 18.35 23.76 -20.73
CA GLN A 295 17.26 22.88 -21.17
C GLN A 295 16.62 22.14 -19.98
N PHE A 296 17.46 21.66 -19.04
CA PHE A 296 16.94 21.02 -17.83
C PHE A 296 16.01 21.98 -17.06
N GLU A 297 16.44 23.19 -16.82
CA GLU A 297 15.67 24.18 -16.08
C GLU A 297 14.36 24.54 -16.81
N GLN A 298 14.42 24.88 -18.08
CA GLN A 298 13.24 25.25 -18.88
C GLN A 298 12.21 24.13 -18.95
N ILE A 299 12.63 22.90 -19.30
CA ILE A 299 11.75 21.76 -19.45
C ILE A 299 11.18 21.33 -18.09
N SER A 300 12.02 21.23 -17.04
CA SER A 300 11.55 20.78 -15.74
C SER A 300 10.60 21.79 -15.09
N ARG A 301 10.86 23.09 -15.17
CA ARG A 301 9.93 24.14 -14.67
C ARG A 301 8.55 24.01 -15.27
N ARG A 302 8.49 23.79 -16.58
CA ARG A 302 7.23 23.67 -17.30
C ARG A 302 6.46 22.42 -16.93
N LEU A 303 7.14 21.26 -16.86
CA LEU A 303 6.55 20.00 -16.43
C LEU A 303 6.13 20.03 -14.95
N TYR A 304 6.89 20.70 -14.08
CA TYR A 304 6.49 20.93 -12.69
C TYR A 304 5.28 21.85 -12.59
N GLY A 305 5.26 22.94 -13.34
CA GLY A 305 4.16 23.91 -13.33
C GLY A 305 2.79 23.28 -13.58
N VAL A 306 2.69 22.43 -14.63
CA VAL A 306 1.44 21.73 -14.91
C VAL A 306 1.06 20.76 -13.80
N VAL A 307 2.02 19.97 -13.30
CA VAL A 307 1.73 18.97 -12.25
C VAL A 307 1.31 19.65 -10.94
N PHE A 308 2.05 20.68 -10.50
CA PHE A 308 1.79 21.36 -9.23
C PHE A 308 0.46 22.10 -9.25
N GLY A 309 0.20 22.83 -10.31
CA GLY A 309 -1.04 23.57 -10.43
C GLY A 309 -2.27 22.66 -10.50
N VAL A 310 -2.21 21.61 -11.32
CA VAL A 310 -3.34 20.65 -11.42
C VAL A 310 -3.52 19.86 -10.13
N ALA A 311 -2.44 19.44 -9.48
CA ALA A 311 -2.52 18.76 -8.19
C ALA A 311 -3.22 19.62 -7.12
N ALA A 312 -2.90 20.93 -7.08
CA ALA A 312 -3.56 21.85 -6.19
C ALA A 312 -5.07 21.99 -6.54
N GLN A 313 -5.44 22.08 -7.82
CA GLN A 313 -6.86 22.13 -8.23
C GLN A 313 -7.64 20.89 -7.78
N ILE A 314 -7.07 19.69 -7.92
CA ILE A 314 -7.69 18.42 -7.47
C ILE A 314 -8.10 18.51 -6.00
N VAL A 315 -7.22 19.05 -5.16
CA VAL A 315 -7.46 19.19 -3.72
C VAL A 315 -8.49 20.31 -3.44
N ASP A 316 -8.39 21.45 -4.10
CA ASP A 316 -9.32 22.58 -3.94
C ASP A 316 -10.75 22.23 -4.33
N GLU A 317 -10.91 21.45 -5.38
CA GLU A 317 -12.20 20.93 -5.83
C GLU A 317 -12.77 19.83 -4.90
N GLY A 318 -12.04 19.44 -3.86
CA GLY A 318 -12.46 18.40 -2.92
C GLY A 318 -12.52 17.01 -3.53
N VAL A 319 -11.75 16.76 -4.61
CA VAL A 319 -11.70 15.44 -5.26
C VAL A 319 -11.04 14.42 -4.35
N CYS A 320 -9.90 14.77 -3.74
CA CYS A 320 -9.23 13.95 -2.72
C CYS A 320 -8.24 14.81 -1.90
N SER A 321 -7.55 14.19 -0.93
CA SER A 321 -6.53 14.86 -0.10
C SER A 321 -5.18 14.98 -0.81
N ILE A 322 -4.25 15.76 -0.23
CA ILE A 322 -2.87 15.87 -0.72
C ILE A 322 -2.14 14.53 -0.67
N GLU A 323 -2.41 13.73 0.37
CA GLU A 323 -1.87 12.37 0.52
C GLU A 323 -2.33 11.46 -0.60
N ASP A 324 -3.59 11.57 -1.01
CA ASP A 324 -4.17 10.74 -2.06
C ASP A 324 -3.64 11.11 -3.45
N VAL A 325 -3.43 12.40 -3.73
CA VAL A 325 -2.74 12.85 -4.95
C VAL A 325 -1.34 12.24 -5.01
N ASP A 326 -0.57 12.36 -3.93
CA ASP A 326 0.79 11.83 -3.87
C ASP A 326 0.82 10.30 -3.96
N ARG A 327 -0.13 9.64 -3.32
CA ARG A 327 -0.33 8.20 -3.38
C ARG A 327 -0.64 7.73 -4.80
N GLY A 328 -1.49 8.47 -5.51
CA GLY A 328 -1.80 8.23 -6.92
C GLY A 328 -0.56 8.24 -7.80
N ALA A 329 0.28 9.25 -7.66
CA ALA A 329 1.54 9.36 -8.41
C ALA A 329 2.53 8.24 -8.04
N LYS A 330 2.74 7.98 -6.74
CA LYS A 330 3.73 7.01 -6.25
C LYS A 330 3.34 5.56 -6.57
N VAL A 331 2.08 5.21 -6.39
CA VAL A 331 1.60 3.83 -6.59
C VAL A 331 1.14 3.57 -8.02
N GLY A 332 0.36 4.48 -8.59
CA GLY A 332 -0.21 4.35 -9.94
C GLY A 332 0.82 4.52 -11.04
N LEU A 333 1.62 5.57 -10.94
CA LEU A 333 2.62 5.95 -11.96
C LEU A 333 4.06 5.54 -11.60
N ARG A 334 4.29 5.02 -10.39
CA ARG A 334 5.63 4.66 -9.86
C ARG A 334 6.59 5.84 -9.80
N TRP A 335 6.10 7.04 -9.55
CA TRP A 335 6.93 8.17 -9.27
C TRP A 335 7.62 8.00 -7.91
N ALA A 336 8.87 8.49 -7.81
CA ALA A 336 9.60 8.41 -6.54
C ALA A 336 9.02 9.31 -5.44
N ARG A 337 8.36 10.39 -5.85
CA ARG A 337 7.64 11.35 -5.00
C ARG A 337 6.34 11.76 -5.66
N GLY A 338 5.34 12.03 -4.85
CA GLY A 338 4.11 12.65 -5.33
C GLY A 338 4.26 14.15 -5.56
N PRO A 339 3.25 14.81 -6.16
CA PRO A 339 3.28 16.24 -6.46
C PRO A 339 3.57 17.12 -5.24
N PHE A 340 2.94 16.89 -4.10
CA PHE A 340 3.13 17.70 -2.88
C PHE A 340 4.48 17.40 -2.19
N GLU A 341 4.95 16.15 -2.18
CA GLU A 341 6.33 15.83 -1.76
C GLU A 341 7.38 16.48 -2.68
N LEU A 342 7.09 16.63 -3.98
CA LEU A 342 7.95 17.33 -4.92
C LEU A 342 7.95 18.83 -4.65
N MET A 343 6.78 19.45 -4.37
CA MET A 343 6.70 20.85 -3.96
C MET A 343 7.54 21.13 -2.71
N ASN A 344 7.46 20.25 -1.70
CA ASN A 344 8.29 20.37 -0.50
C ASN A 344 9.79 20.29 -0.81
N LYS A 345 10.17 19.45 -1.78
CA LYS A 345 11.58 19.29 -2.18
C LYS A 345 12.10 20.48 -3.01
N VAL A 346 11.27 21.01 -3.89
CA VAL A 346 11.61 22.13 -4.79
C VAL A 346 11.59 23.45 -4.01
N GLY A 347 10.74 23.55 -3.01
CA GLY A 347 10.35 24.75 -2.28
C GLY A 347 8.93 25.17 -2.69
N VAL A 348 8.06 25.39 -1.71
CA VAL A 348 6.63 25.64 -1.97
C VAL A 348 6.44 26.97 -2.71
N THR A 349 7.18 28.01 -2.33
CA THR A 349 7.18 29.32 -3.02
C THR A 349 7.61 29.16 -4.47
N GLN A 350 8.71 28.47 -4.75
CA GLN A 350 9.19 28.24 -6.11
C GLN A 350 8.21 27.39 -6.92
N SER A 351 7.57 26.41 -6.30
CA SER A 351 6.54 25.57 -6.94
C SER A 351 5.31 26.38 -7.33
N PHE A 352 4.92 27.35 -6.52
CA PHE A 352 3.84 28.27 -6.81
C PHE A 352 4.18 29.19 -8.00
N GLU A 353 5.41 29.73 -8.07
CA GLU A 353 5.90 30.51 -9.21
C GLU A 353 5.83 29.70 -10.51
N MET A 354 6.26 28.41 -10.51
CA MET A 354 6.15 27.53 -11.67
C MET A 354 4.69 27.30 -12.10
N ALA A 355 3.77 27.16 -11.15
CA ALA A 355 2.35 27.04 -11.44
C ALA A 355 1.78 28.35 -12.03
N GLN A 356 2.25 29.53 -11.56
CA GLN A 356 1.88 30.83 -12.13
C GLN A 356 2.37 31.00 -13.57
N GLU A 357 3.59 30.60 -13.85
CA GLU A 357 4.13 30.59 -15.23
C GLU A 357 3.28 29.69 -16.14
N TYR A 358 2.88 28.51 -15.66
CA TYR A 358 2.00 27.61 -16.42
C TYR A 358 0.60 28.22 -16.63
N LEU A 359 0.04 28.93 -15.64
CA LEU A 359 -1.23 29.65 -15.79
C LEU A 359 -1.21 30.63 -16.97
N GLN A 360 -0.10 31.36 -17.15
CA GLN A 360 0.04 32.30 -18.26
C GLN A 360 -0.07 31.59 -19.62
N LEU A 361 0.42 30.36 -19.74
CA LEU A 361 0.29 29.56 -20.96
C LEU A 361 -1.14 29.03 -21.20
N CYS A 362 -1.97 28.98 -20.16
CA CYS A 362 -3.36 28.58 -20.24
C CYS A 362 -4.34 29.73 -20.51
N GLN A 363 -3.86 30.98 -20.59
CA GLN A 363 -4.66 32.17 -20.87
C GLN A 363 -4.89 32.37 -22.37
N ASP A 364 -6.05 32.89 -22.73
CA ASP A 364 -6.35 33.38 -24.07
C ASP A 364 -5.66 34.75 -24.33
N GLU A 365 -5.79 35.31 -25.56
CA GLU A 365 -5.23 36.61 -25.91
C GLU A 365 -5.78 37.78 -25.07
N ALA A 366 -6.93 37.60 -24.43
CA ALA A 366 -7.56 38.57 -23.54
C ALA A 366 -7.17 38.36 -22.06
N GLY A 367 -6.33 37.34 -21.75
CA GLY A 367 -5.89 37.01 -20.41
C GLY A 367 -6.90 36.17 -19.61
N ASN A 368 -7.93 35.61 -20.25
CA ASN A 368 -8.88 34.76 -19.57
C ASN A 368 -8.41 33.30 -19.57
N SER A 369 -8.69 32.59 -18.48
CA SER A 369 -8.48 31.15 -18.36
C SER A 369 -9.54 30.52 -17.45
N ASN A 370 -10.00 29.34 -17.80
CA ASN A 370 -10.77 28.51 -16.89
C ASN A 370 -9.88 27.79 -15.87
N TRP A 371 -8.57 27.81 -16.12
CA TRP A 371 -7.57 27.27 -15.21
C TRP A 371 -7.17 28.30 -14.17
N GLN A 372 -7.22 27.97 -12.89
CA GLN A 372 -6.93 28.88 -11.79
C GLN A 372 -5.99 28.20 -10.79
N ILE A 373 -5.14 28.99 -10.14
CA ILE A 373 -4.35 28.49 -9.01
C ILE A 373 -5.16 28.71 -7.72
N PRO A 374 -5.37 27.65 -6.92
CA PRO A 374 -6.13 27.73 -5.68
C PRO A 374 -5.51 28.68 -4.65
N GLU A 375 -6.39 29.37 -3.89
CA GLU A 375 -5.98 30.32 -2.86
C GLU A 375 -5.15 29.67 -1.74
N PHE A 376 -5.47 28.40 -1.37
CA PHE A 376 -4.71 27.71 -0.33
C PHE A 376 -3.25 27.47 -0.75
N PHE A 377 -2.97 27.26 -2.05
CA PHE A 377 -1.61 27.15 -2.55
C PHE A 377 -0.86 28.49 -2.44
N ALA A 378 -1.53 29.61 -2.78
CA ALA A 378 -0.96 30.94 -2.61
C ALA A 378 -0.65 31.26 -1.13
N LYS A 379 -1.55 30.88 -0.22
CA LYS A 379 -1.33 31.04 1.24
C LYS A 379 -0.13 30.24 1.71
N GLN A 380 0.01 28.99 1.29
CA GLN A 380 1.13 28.13 1.66
C GLN A 380 2.45 28.67 1.12
N ALA A 381 2.47 29.14 -0.12
CA ALA A 381 3.64 29.75 -0.73
C ALA A 381 4.09 31.03 -0.02
N ASN A 382 3.15 31.84 0.49
CA ASN A 382 3.45 33.08 1.22
C ASN A 382 4.05 32.81 2.61
N SER A 383 3.73 31.70 3.26
CA SER A 383 4.35 31.31 4.54
C SER A 383 5.69 30.62 4.35
N ASP A 384 5.98 30.12 3.16
CA ASP A 384 7.13 29.27 2.79
C ASP A 384 7.23 27.99 3.65
N ASP A 385 6.12 27.60 4.28
CA ASP A 385 6.03 26.36 5.03
C ASP A 385 5.87 25.15 4.08
N THR A 386 6.38 24.00 4.48
CA THR A 386 6.15 22.73 3.77
C THR A 386 4.71 22.24 3.93
N TRP A 387 4.24 21.43 2.97
CA TRP A 387 3.00 20.68 3.12
C TRP A 387 3.16 19.62 4.20
N ASP A 388 2.25 19.61 5.16
CA ASP A 388 2.17 18.57 6.18
C ASP A 388 1.26 17.44 5.73
N PHE A 389 1.70 16.19 5.93
CA PHE A 389 0.94 14.99 5.58
C PHE A 389 0.32 14.35 6.81
N SER A 390 -0.92 13.90 6.69
CA SER A 390 -1.62 13.10 7.69
C SER A 390 -1.58 11.62 7.32
N TYR A 391 -0.97 10.81 8.20
CA TYR A 391 -0.84 9.36 8.00
C TYR A 391 -1.56 8.55 9.07
N VAL A 392 -2.26 9.19 10.01
CA VAL A 392 -2.98 8.52 11.08
C VAL A 392 -4.38 9.10 11.18
N ASP A 393 -5.37 8.27 10.84
CA ASP A 393 -6.77 8.61 10.90
C ASP A 393 -7.36 8.08 12.21
N THR A 394 -8.27 8.84 12.85
CA THR A 394 -8.98 8.40 14.05
C THR A 394 -10.46 8.60 13.90
N GLU A 395 -11.23 7.54 14.07
CA GLU A 395 -12.68 7.55 14.05
C GLU A 395 -13.24 7.03 15.37
N ILE A 396 -14.28 7.66 15.86
CA ILE A 396 -14.94 7.25 17.12
C ILE A 396 -16.42 7.00 16.82
N SER A 397 -16.88 5.80 17.14
CA SER A 397 -18.28 5.39 17.06
C SER A 397 -18.60 4.42 18.20
N ASP A 398 -19.74 4.64 18.87
CA ASP A 398 -20.27 3.77 19.92
C ASP A 398 -19.24 3.42 21.02
N GLY A 399 -18.41 4.41 21.41
CA GLY A 399 -17.39 4.24 22.44
C GLY A 399 -16.15 3.45 21.99
N ILE A 400 -16.00 3.19 20.69
CA ILE A 400 -14.83 2.55 20.10
C ILE A 400 -14.10 3.57 19.24
N ALA A 401 -12.82 3.76 19.51
CA ALA A 401 -11.92 4.55 18.67
C ALA A 401 -11.12 3.61 17.77
N THR A 402 -11.22 3.80 16.47
CA THR A 402 -10.37 3.11 15.47
C THR A 402 -9.29 4.07 15.01
N ILE A 403 -8.03 3.73 15.27
CA ILE A 403 -6.85 4.45 14.79
C ILE A 403 -6.26 3.65 13.63
N THR A 404 -6.29 4.23 12.44
CA THR A 404 -5.78 3.60 11.20
C THR A 404 -4.49 4.28 10.76
N ILE A 405 -3.40 3.52 10.64
CA ILE A 405 -2.18 3.98 9.99
C ILE A 405 -2.41 3.91 8.48
N ASN A 406 -2.43 5.07 7.82
CA ASN A 406 -2.82 5.22 6.42
C ASN A 406 -1.67 5.74 5.55
N ARG A 407 -0.61 4.93 5.43
CA ARG A 407 0.55 5.13 4.55
C ARG A 407 0.80 3.87 3.72
N PRO A 408 -0.21 3.35 2.98
CA PRO A 408 -0.14 2.04 2.32
C PRO A 408 0.87 1.99 1.18
N GLU A 409 1.26 3.12 0.59
CA GLU A 409 2.32 3.22 -0.40
C GLU A 409 3.68 2.80 0.17
N ALA A 410 3.92 3.04 1.45
CA ALA A 410 5.10 2.63 2.21
C ALA A 410 4.82 1.44 3.14
N MET A 411 3.76 0.67 2.90
CA MET A 411 3.36 -0.48 3.74
C MET A 411 3.14 -0.11 5.21
N ASN A 412 2.71 1.10 5.48
CA ASN A 412 2.49 1.69 6.81
C ASN A 412 3.75 1.71 7.70
N ALA A 413 4.94 1.76 7.10
CA ALA A 413 6.19 1.80 7.83
C ALA A 413 6.26 3.02 8.77
N LEU A 414 6.76 2.79 9.99
CA LEU A 414 6.90 3.81 11.03
C LEU A 414 8.04 4.78 10.68
N ASN A 415 7.72 6.05 10.61
CA ASN A 415 8.69 7.15 10.55
C ASN A 415 8.37 8.17 11.66
N GLU A 416 9.14 9.24 11.75
CA GLU A 416 8.98 10.28 12.77
C GLU A 416 7.56 10.87 12.78
N THR A 417 7.00 11.18 11.61
CA THR A 417 5.64 11.73 11.46
C THR A 417 4.58 10.73 11.93
N VAL A 418 4.66 9.47 11.50
CA VAL A 418 3.70 8.43 11.90
C VAL A 418 3.75 8.20 13.41
N ILE A 419 4.96 8.11 14.01
CA ILE A 419 5.11 7.93 15.48
C ILE A 419 4.53 9.13 16.24
N ALA A 420 4.78 10.36 15.78
CA ALA A 420 4.25 11.56 16.43
C ALA A 420 2.71 11.61 16.34
N GLN A 421 2.14 11.38 15.16
CA GLN A 421 0.70 11.39 14.95
C GLN A 421 0.00 10.24 15.69
N LEU A 422 0.57 9.03 15.66
CA LEU A 422 0.06 7.89 16.43
C LEU A 422 0.07 8.19 17.92
N GLY A 423 1.15 8.78 18.43
CA GLY A 423 1.23 9.21 19.83
C GLY A 423 0.13 10.19 20.20
N SER A 424 -0.09 11.20 19.38
CA SER A 424 -1.16 12.20 19.60
C SER A 424 -2.55 11.56 19.56
N ALA A 425 -2.79 10.64 18.63
CA ALA A 425 -4.06 9.91 18.52
C ALA A 425 -4.31 9.00 19.73
N VAL A 426 -3.31 8.24 20.16
CA VAL A 426 -3.38 7.37 21.34
C VAL A 426 -3.63 8.19 22.61
N ASP A 427 -2.92 9.30 22.80
CA ASP A 427 -3.08 10.17 23.96
C ASP A 427 -4.49 10.81 23.96
N ALA A 428 -5.01 11.24 22.83
CA ALA A 428 -6.37 11.77 22.70
C ALA A 428 -7.43 10.72 23.05
N VAL A 429 -7.28 9.48 22.54
CA VAL A 429 -8.19 8.37 22.83
C VAL A 429 -8.13 7.97 24.32
N ASN A 430 -6.93 7.90 24.90
CA ASN A 430 -6.76 7.55 26.31
C ASN A 430 -7.43 8.56 27.24
N ASN A 431 -7.45 9.84 26.87
CA ASN A 431 -8.04 10.91 27.65
C ASN A 431 -9.53 11.16 27.35
N ASN A 432 -10.14 10.41 26.42
CA ASN A 432 -11.56 10.55 26.09
C ASN A 432 -12.40 9.57 26.92
N ASP A 433 -13.20 10.10 27.86
CA ASP A 433 -14.04 9.29 28.76
C ASP A 433 -15.19 8.58 28.02
N GLU A 434 -15.59 9.04 26.84
CA GLU A 434 -16.63 8.38 26.03
C GLU A 434 -16.11 7.12 25.33
N VAL A 435 -14.78 6.94 25.25
CA VAL A 435 -14.16 5.80 24.60
C VAL A 435 -13.79 4.73 25.64
N HIS A 436 -14.16 3.49 25.39
CA HIS A 436 -13.80 2.34 26.22
C HIS A 436 -12.87 1.33 25.50
N THR A 437 -12.79 1.40 24.16
CA THR A 437 -11.95 0.48 23.36
C THR A 437 -11.20 1.27 22.28
N MET A 438 -9.93 0.91 22.09
CA MET A 438 -9.04 1.40 21.04
C MET A 438 -8.73 0.26 20.08
N VAL A 439 -9.08 0.42 18.82
CA VAL A 439 -8.73 -0.52 17.73
C VAL A 439 -7.63 0.11 16.89
N LEU A 440 -6.55 -0.64 16.65
CA LEU A 440 -5.43 -0.25 15.79
C LEU A 440 -5.51 -1.06 14.49
N ASP A 441 -5.49 -0.38 13.34
CA ASP A 441 -5.56 -0.98 12.00
C ASP A 441 -4.52 -0.36 11.06
N GLY A 442 -4.25 -1.02 9.94
CA GLY A 442 -3.41 -0.53 8.85
C GLY A 442 -4.17 -0.49 7.54
N ALA A 443 -4.06 0.62 6.81
CA ALA A 443 -4.63 0.72 5.48
C ALA A 443 -3.90 -0.19 4.47
N GLY A 444 -4.65 -0.80 3.56
CA GLY A 444 -4.11 -1.68 2.51
C GLY A 444 -3.76 -3.08 3.00
N LYS A 445 -2.68 -3.66 2.47
CA LYS A 445 -2.30 -5.07 2.68
C LYS A 445 -1.40 -5.35 3.91
N ALA A 446 -0.90 -4.32 4.53
CA ALA A 446 -0.05 -4.44 5.71
C ALA A 446 -0.74 -3.80 6.91
N PHE A 447 -0.62 -4.41 8.06
CA PHE A 447 -0.83 -3.71 9.32
C PHE A 447 0.25 -2.64 9.43
N ILE A 448 1.50 -3.02 9.71
CA ILE A 448 2.67 -2.15 9.71
C ILE A 448 3.88 -3.01 9.33
N ALA A 449 4.63 -2.64 8.28
CA ALA A 449 5.77 -3.42 7.80
C ALA A 449 7.12 -2.86 8.29
N GLY A 450 7.23 -2.64 9.60
CA GLY A 450 8.47 -2.21 10.23
C GLY A 450 8.66 -0.70 10.29
N ALA A 451 9.89 -0.27 10.51
CA ALA A 451 10.29 1.13 10.47
C ALA A 451 10.84 1.53 9.09
N ASP A 452 10.88 2.83 8.81
CA ASP A 452 11.43 3.36 7.56
C ASP A 452 12.97 3.26 7.59
N VAL A 453 13.49 2.22 6.93
CA VAL A 453 14.92 1.87 6.94
C VAL A 453 15.80 2.98 6.38
N LYS A 454 15.28 3.81 5.46
CA LYS A 454 16.05 4.94 4.89
C LYS A 454 16.43 5.95 5.96
N PHE A 455 15.54 6.22 6.91
CA PHE A 455 15.82 7.07 8.06
C PHE A 455 17.08 6.62 8.80
N PHE A 456 17.17 5.35 9.14
CA PHE A 456 18.33 4.81 9.87
C PHE A 456 19.63 4.93 9.05
N VAL A 457 19.61 4.57 7.76
CA VAL A 457 20.80 4.69 6.89
C VAL A 457 21.27 6.12 6.78
N ASP A 458 20.35 7.07 6.58
CA ASP A 458 20.69 8.49 6.46
C ASP A 458 21.29 9.04 7.77
N LYS A 459 20.72 8.67 8.93
CA LYS A 459 21.23 9.10 10.24
C LYS A 459 22.58 8.47 10.59
N ILE A 460 22.83 7.19 10.27
CA ILE A 460 24.15 6.58 10.45
C ILE A 460 25.19 7.26 9.55
N ARG A 461 24.88 7.50 8.29
CA ARG A 461 25.80 8.15 7.32
C ARG A 461 26.13 9.59 7.70
N SER A 462 25.19 10.31 8.30
CA SER A 462 25.39 11.68 8.80
C SER A 462 26.00 11.73 10.22
N ASN A 463 26.33 10.56 10.80
CA ASN A 463 26.84 10.45 12.18
C ASN A 463 25.88 11.02 13.23
N SER A 464 24.56 10.89 12.98
CA SER A 464 23.48 11.40 13.85
C SER A 464 22.77 10.24 14.57
N ILE A 465 23.52 9.30 15.15
CA ILE A 465 22.97 8.17 15.92
C ILE A 465 22.04 8.61 17.08
N PRO A 466 22.30 9.73 17.79
CA PRO A 466 21.35 10.24 18.78
C PRO A 466 19.92 10.42 18.25
N ASP A 467 19.75 10.83 17.00
CA ASP A 467 18.41 10.99 16.40
C ASP A 467 17.68 9.64 16.28
N ILE A 468 18.42 8.54 16.09
CA ILE A 468 17.86 7.18 16.08
C ILE A 468 17.39 6.79 17.49
N VAL A 469 18.19 7.13 18.50
CA VAL A 469 17.83 6.88 19.90
C VAL A 469 16.59 7.68 20.29
N ASP A 470 16.49 8.95 19.88
CA ASP A 470 15.33 9.80 20.15
C ASP A 470 14.07 9.29 19.43
N PHE A 471 14.18 8.89 18.17
CA PHE A 471 13.10 8.25 17.43
C PHE A 471 12.60 6.98 18.13
N THR A 472 13.52 6.11 18.55
CA THR A 472 13.17 4.85 19.21
C THR A 472 12.59 5.10 20.60
N SER A 473 13.13 6.07 21.35
CA SER A 473 12.57 6.49 22.66
C SER A 473 11.14 7.00 22.53
N ASN A 474 10.86 7.82 21.51
CA ASN A 474 9.50 8.26 21.21
C ASN A 474 8.60 7.07 20.83
N GLY A 475 9.11 6.12 20.04
CA GLY A 475 8.43 4.87 19.74
C GLY A 475 8.07 4.10 21.01
N HIS A 476 9.02 3.90 21.94
CA HIS A 476 8.76 3.28 23.25
C HIS A 476 7.67 4.00 24.03
N ARG A 477 7.70 5.33 24.09
CA ARG A 477 6.66 6.14 24.75
C ARG A 477 5.27 5.83 24.19
N VAL A 478 5.13 5.83 22.87
CA VAL A 478 3.84 5.57 22.19
C VAL A 478 3.38 4.13 22.46
N LEU A 479 4.27 3.15 22.27
CA LEU A 479 3.94 1.75 22.50
C LEU A 479 3.56 1.48 23.97
N ASN A 480 4.26 2.08 24.92
CA ASN A 480 3.94 2.00 26.33
C ASN A 480 2.59 2.68 26.65
N SER A 481 2.24 3.79 25.97
CA SER A 481 0.93 4.44 26.12
C SER A 481 -0.22 3.54 25.63
N ILE A 482 0.00 2.75 24.58
CA ILE A 482 -0.94 1.71 24.12
C ILE A 482 -1.01 0.58 25.15
N GLU A 483 0.12 0.08 25.62
CA GLU A 483 0.20 -1.06 26.54
C GLU A 483 -0.45 -0.79 27.89
N HIS A 484 -0.27 0.42 28.43
CA HIS A 484 -0.85 0.87 29.69
C HIS A 484 -2.15 1.66 29.53
N SER A 485 -2.73 1.65 28.30
CA SER A 485 -4.01 2.32 28.05
C SER A 485 -5.08 1.90 29.07
N PRO A 486 -5.89 2.81 29.59
CA PRO A 486 -7.06 2.46 30.39
C PRO A 486 -8.16 1.79 29.55
N LYS A 487 -8.07 1.86 28.21
CA LYS A 487 -9.02 1.29 27.27
C LYS A 487 -8.64 -0.14 26.92
N THR A 488 -9.59 -0.95 26.48
CA THR A 488 -9.30 -2.25 25.84
C THR A 488 -8.61 -1.97 24.49
N THR A 489 -7.46 -2.61 24.25
CA THR A 489 -6.67 -2.39 23.03
C THR A 489 -6.71 -3.61 22.12
N ILE A 490 -7.03 -3.40 20.82
CA ILE A 490 -7.18 -4.46 19.82
C ILE A 490 -6.35 -4.10 18.60
N ALA A 491 -5.44 -4.99 18.18
CA ALA A 491 -4.72 -4.87 16.91
C ALA A 491 -5.39 -5.75 15.84
N LEU A 492 -5.84 -5.16 14.74
CA LEU A 492 -6.35 -5.87 13.57
C LEU A 492 -5.20 -6.21 12.61
N THR A 493 -4.50 -7.29 12.88
CA THR A 493 -3.32 -7.72 12.11
C THR A 493 -3.71 -8.58 10.92
N THR A 494 -4.60 -8.09 10.06
CA THR A 494 -5.17 -8.85 8.94
C THR A 494 -4.23 -9.00 7.73
N GLY A 495 -3.00 -8.50 7.84
CA GLY A 495 -1.96 -8.52 6.80
C GLY A 495 -0.56 -8.70 7.38
N LEU A 496 0.43 -8.05 6.74
CA LEU A 496 1.83 -8.08 7.19
C LEU A 496 2.02 -7.25 8.47
N ALA A 497 2.65 -7.82 9.50
CA ALA A 497 3.17 -7.09 10.65
C ALA A 497 4.63 -7.51 10.87
N LEU A 498 5.56 -6.61 10.56
CA LEU A 498 6.99 -6.89 10.58
C LEU A 498 7.70 -5.95 11.56
N GLY A 499 8.71 -6.46 12.28
CA GLY A 499 9.53 -5.64 13.18
C GLY A 499 8.72 -4.74 14.08
N GLY A 500 8.95 -3.41 14.03
CA GLY A 500 8.23 -2.41 14.80
C GLY A 500 6.70 -2.50 14.73
N GLY A 501 6.16 -2.99 13.61
CA GLY A 501 4.73 -3.22 13.47
C GLY A 501 4.23 -4.42 14.26
N LEU A 502 5.00 -5.49 14.33
CA LEU A 502 4.69 -6.61 15.21
C LEU A 502 4.88 -6.21 16.67
N GLU A 503 5.93 -5.44 16.98
CA GLU A 503 6.18 -4.91 18.33
C GLU A 503 5.00 -4.08 18.84
N LEU A 504 4.43 -3.23 17.97
CA LEU A 504 3.22 -2.46 18.29
C LEU A 504 2.01 -3.38 18.52
N ALA A 505 1.78 -4.37 17.66
CA ALA A 505 0.68 -5.30 17.84
C ALA A 505 0.77 -6.04 19.19
N LEU A 506 1.98 -6.42 19.63
CA LEU A 506 2.22 -7.10 20.89
C LEU A 506 1.93 -6.24 22.13
N CYS A 507 1.83 -4.91 21.96
CA CYS A 507 1.39 -4.01 23.04
C CYS A 507 -0.12 -4.05 23.27
N CYS A 508 -0.92 -4.57 22.31
CA CYS A 508 -2.37 -4.64 22.43
C CYS A 508 -2.83 -5.82 23.28
N ASP A 509 -3.99 -5.68 23.92
CA ASP A 509 -4.63 -6.71 24.71
C ASP A 509 -5.04 -7.90 23.84
N TYR A 510 -5.63 -7.59 22.68
CA TYR A 510 -6.04 -8.57 21.68
C TYR A 510 -5.33 -8.34 20.34
N ARG A 511 -4.96 -9.41 19.68
CA ARG A 511 -4.34 -9.43 18.36
C ARG A 511 -5.15 -10.39 17.49
N ILE A 512 -5.96 -9.80 16.59
CA ILE A 512 -6.85 -10.53 15.71
C ILE A 512 -6.19 -10.66 14.36
N GLY A 513 -6.02 -11.88 13.88
CA GLY A 513 -5.46 -12.20 12.58
C GLY A 513 -6.40 -13.03 11.73
N THR A 514 -6.11 -13.04 10.45
CA THR A 514 -6.75 -13.90 9.43
C THR A 514 -5.68 -14.79 8.78
N ARG A 515 -6.09 -15.74 7.93
CA ARG A 515 -5.14 -16.56 7.17
C ARG A 515 -4.10 -15.76 6.35
N ARG A 516 -4.35 -14.46 6.11
CA ARG A 516 -3.42 -13.54 5.40
C ARG A 516 -2.37 -12.92 6.32
N THR A 517 -2.53 -13.05 7.62
CA THR A 517 -1.59 -12.52 8.60
C THR A 517 -0.23 -13.19 8.45
N GLN A 518 0.79 -12.37 8.39
CA GLN A 518 2.18 -12.81 8.37
C GLN A 518 3.00 -11.96 9.33
N PHE A 519 3.67 -12.62 10.25
CA PHE A 519 4.55 -11.99 11.23
C PHE A 519 6.00 -12.32 10.97
N ARG A 520 6.90 -11.39 11.28
CA ARG A 520 8.34 -11.60 11.24
C ARG A 520 9.08 -10.55 12.05
N PHE A 521 10.19 -10.95 12.67
CA PHE A 521 11.23 -10.04 13.16
C PHE A 521 12.42 -10.11 12.18
N PRO A 522 12.59 -9.16 11.26
CA PRO A 522 13.67 -9.18 10.28
C PRO A 522 15.00 -8.61 10.81
N GLU A 523 15.00 -7.99 11.98
CA GLU A 523 16.01 -7.08 12.50
C GLU A 523 17.41 -7.71 12.53
N THR A 524 17.58 -8.92 13.04
CA THR A 524 18.87 -9.58 13.12
C THR A 524 19.48 -9.84 11.73
N SER A 525 18.62 -10.08 10.73
CA SER A 525 19.03 -10.28 9.33
C SER A 525 19.41 -8.98 8.59
N ILE A 526 19.16 -7.81 9.21
CA ILE A 526 19.52 -6.50 8.67
C ILE A 526 20.49 -5.72 9.58
N GLY A 527 21.16 -6.43 10.49
CA GLY A 527 22.26 -5.90 11.29
C GLY A 527 21.88 -5.21 12.58
N ILE A 528 20.61 -5.26 13.02
CA ILE A 528 20.14 -4.67 14.25
C ILE A 528 19.31 -5.69 15.06
N TYR A 529 18.87 -5.35 16.25
CA TYR A 529 17.90 -6.13 17.03
C TYR A 529 16.54 -5.42 17.07
N PRO A 530 15.42 -6.12 17.40
CA PRO A 530 14.12 -5.48 17.59
C PRO A 530 14.16 -4.50 18.76
N GLY A 531 14.04 -3.21 18.48
CA GLY A 531 14.30 -2.13 19.42
C GLY A 531 13.06 -1.42 19.97
N LEU A 532 11.84 -1.94 19.72
CA LEU A 532 10.57 -1.41 20.25
C LEU A 532 9.87 -2.41 21.19
N GLY A 533 10.66 -3.28 21.86
CA GLY A 533 10.19 -4.29 22.80
C GLY A 533 10.03 -5.68 22.21
N GLY A 534 10.48 -5.91 20.95
CA GLY A 534 10.42 -7.23 20.32
C GLY A 534 11.41 -8.23 20.89
N SER A 535 12.43 -7.78 21.61
CA SER A 535 13.29 -8.66 22.41
C SER A 535 12.64 -9.02 23.74
N GLN A 536 11.60 -8.29 24.20
CA GLN A 536 11.02 -8.42 25.53
C GLN A 536 9.65 -9.09 25.54
N ARG A 537 8.72 -8.62 24.70
CA ARG A 537 7.31 -9.06 24.70
C ARG A 537 7.09 -10.50 24.25
N PRO A 538 7.73 -11.00 23.17
CA PRO A 538 7.53 -12.38 22.72
C PRO A 538 7.90 -13.42 23.78
N ALA A 539 9.01 -13.20 24.52
CA ALA A 539 9.44 -14.12 25.58
C ALA A 539 8.45 -14.17 26.76
N ARG A 540 7.83 -13.03 27.08
CA ARG A 540 6.82 -12.94 28.14
C ARG A 540 5.46 -13.49 27.72
N ILE A 541 5.14 -13.46 26.41
CA ILE A 541 3.91 -14.03 25.86
C ILE A 541 4.04 -15.55 25.71
N SER A 542 5.12 -16.02 25.08
CA SER A 542 5.24 -17.38 24.55
C SER A 542 6.32 -18.23 25.24
N GLY A 543 7.23 -17.59 26.01
CA GLY A 543 8.43 -18.23 26.57
C GLY A 543 9.70 -17.99 25.75
N ILE A 544 10.85 -18.09 26.42
CA ILE A 544 12.17 -17.74 25.87
C ILE A 544 12.54 -18.55 24.62
N PRO A 545 12.38 -19.89 24.54
CA PRO A 545 12.76 -20.62 23.34
C PRO A 545 11.99 -20.21 22.08
N LEU A 546 10.69 -19.94 22.22
CA LEU A 546 9.84 -19.49 21.12
C LEU A 546 10.19 -18.06 20.68
N ALA A 547 10.55 -17.18 21.61
CA ALA A 547 11.05 -15.86 21.29
C ALA A 547 12.39 -15.92 20.53
N ARG A 548 13.32 -16.78 20.95
CA ARG A 548 14.57 -17.02 20.24
C ARG A 548 14.31 -17.53 18.81
N TRP A 549 13.39 -18.49 18.64
CA TRP A 549 13.01 -18.98 17.33
C TRP A 549 12.45 -17.85 16.43
N ALA A 550 11.59 -17.01 16.97
CA ALA A 550 10.96 -15.92 16.22
C ALA A 550 11.96 -14.81 15.86
N VAL A 551 12.79 -14.38 16.82
CA VAL A 551 13.68 -13.22 16.70
C VAL A 551 15.04 -13.60 16.12
N LEU A 552 15.74 -14.58 16.69
CA LEU A 552 17.08 -14.97 16.22
C LEU A 552 16.98 -15.69 14.89
N GLY A 553 16.00 -16.59 14.74
CA GLY A 553 15.74 -17.29 13.48
C GLY A 553 15.19 -16.41 12.37
N GLY A 554 14.64 -15.24 12.68
CA GLY A 554 14.06 -14.31 11.70
C GLY A 554 13.04 -14.96 10.79
N ASN A 555 12.28 -15.93 11.31
CA ASN A 555 11.37 -16.75 10.53
C ASN A 555 10.11 -15.97 10.12
N PHE A 556 9.65 -16.19 8.88
CA PHE A 556 8.28 -15.83 8.52
C PHE A 556 7.31 -16.78 9.25
N MET A 557 6.40 -16.20 10.01
CA MET A 557 5.34 -16.90 10.71
C MET A 557 4.04 -16.75 9.94
N THR A 558 3.45 -17.86 9.53
CA THR A 558 2.06 -17.87 9.05
C THR A 558 1.10 -17.51 10.18
N ALA A 559 -0.12 -17.14 9.85
CA ALA A 559 -1.17 -16.87 10.84
C ALA A 559 -1.35 -18.02 11.85
N GLN A 560 -1.33 -19.26 11.37
CA GLN A 560 -1.45 -20.45 12.23
C GLN A 560 -0.25 -20.58 13.18
N MET A 561 0.98 -20.44 12.68
CA MET A 561 2.19 -20.46 13.52
C MET A 561 2.14 -19.37 14.58
N ALA A 562 1.78 -18.14 14.18
CA ALA A 562 1.67 -17.01 15.10
C ALA A 562 0.59 -17.23 16.19
N TYR A 563 -0.51 -17.88 15.85
CA TYR A 563 -1.54 -18.29 16.79
C TYR A 563 -1.03 -19.40 17.73
N ASP A 564 -0.42 -20.45 17.18
CA ASP A 564 0.08 -21.59 17.96
C ASP A 564 1.12 -21.17 19.03
N ILE A 565 1.99 -20.24 18.69
CA ILE A 565 2.98 -19.71 19.63
C ILE A 565 2.43 -18.60 20.56
N GLY A 566 1.17 -18.17 20.39
CA GLY A 566 0.50 -17.20 21.26
C GLY A 566 0.71 -15.73 20.88
N LEU A 567 1.38 -15.42 19.77
CA LEU A 567 1.53 -14.03 19.29
C LEU A 567 0.24 -13.47 18.69
N LEU A 568 -0.64 -14.31 18.13
CA LEU A 568 -2.04 -13.98 17.87
C LEU A 568 -2.91 -14.49 19.02
N THR A 569 -3.92 -13.69 19.41
CA THR A 569 -4.94 -14.12 20.38
C THR A 569 -6.12 -14.80 19.69
N HIS A 570 -6.44 -14.36 18.47
CA HIS A 570 -7.53 -14.91 17.68
C HIS A 570 -7.09 -15.06 16.21
N LEU A 571 -7.43 -16.20 15.64
CA LEU A 571 -7.28 -16.51 14.22
C LEU A 571 -8.65 -16.86 13.67
N VAL A 572 -9.17 -16.03 12.76
CA VAL A 572 -10.54 -16.13 12.25
C VAL A 572 -10.57 -15.93 10.74
N ASP A 573 -11.65 -16.32 10.10
CA ASP A 573 -11.90 -15.92 8.73
C ASP A 573 -12.17 -14.41 8.63
N LEU A 574 -11.88 -13.82 7.49
CA LEU A 574 -12.02 -12.37 7.30
C LEU A 574 -13.46 -11.88 7.56
N SER A 575 -14.46 -12.70 7.19
CA SER A 575 -15.88 -12.42 7.47
C SER A 575 -16.22 -12.36 8.96
N GLU A 576 -15.42 -13.01 9.81
CA GLU A 576 -15.65 -13.09 11.24
C GLU A 576 -14.86 -12.02 12.05
N VAL A 577 -14.00 -11.25 11.41
CA VAL A 577 -13.17 -10.23 12.10
C VAL A 577 -14.03 -9.27 12.91
N GLN A 578 -15.14 -8.80 12.35
CA GLN A 578 -16.05 -7.90 13.05
C GLN A 578 -16.71 -8.56 14.28
N ASN A 579 -17.17 -9.79 14.14
CA ASN A 579 -17.81 -10.53 15.22
C ASN A 579 -16.86 -10.77 16.38
N ILE A 580 -15.63 -11.18 16.09
CA ILE A 580 -14.62 -11.39 17.13
C ILE A 580 -14.14 -10.08 17.76
N THR A 581 -14.06 -9.01 16.98
CA THR A 581 -13.75 -7.68 17.50
C THR A 581 -14.81 -7.24 18.50
N ASN A 582 -16.09 -7.36 18.18
CA ASN A 582 -17.21 -7.07 19.10
C ASN A 582 -17.15 -7.96 20.35
N THR A 583 -16.76 -9.22 20.20
CA THR A 583 -16.56 -10.13 21.34
C THR A 583 -15.44 -9.63 22.26
N CYS A 584 -14.29 -9.23 21.71
CA CYS A 584 -13.18 -8.66 22.47
C CYS A 584 -13.56 -7.35 23.17
N VAL A 585 -14.35 -6.48 22.51
CA VAL A 585 -14.91 -5.26 23.11
C VAL A 585 -15.77 -5.61 24.34
N ALA A 586 -16.66 -6.59 24.22
CA ALA A 586 -17.53 -7.01 25.33
C ALA A 586 -16.77 -7.69 26.48
N LEU A 587 -15.68 -8.39 26.20
CA LEU A 587 -14.81 -9.02 27.22
C LEU A 587 -14.01 -7.99 28.02
N GLY A 588 -13.66 -6.85 27.41
CA GLY A 588 -12.81 -5.85 28.03
C GLY A 588 -11.35 -6.31 28.16
N LYS A 589 -10.60 -5.70 29.08
CA LYS A 589 -9.17 -6.02 29.29
C LYS A 589 -8.98 -7.43 29.89
N PRO A 590 -8.06 -8.25 29.37
CA PRO A 590 -7.74 -9.54 29.97
C PRO A 590 -7.01 -9.38 31.30
N GLU A 591 -7.27 -10.26 32.26
CA GLU A 591 -6.58 -10.26 33.57
C GLU A 591 -5.07 -10.54 33.43
N HIS A 592 -4.70 -11.39 32.46
CA HIS A 592 -3.33 -11.83 32.22
C HIS A 592 -2.96 -11.70 30.74
N LYS A 593 -2.24 -10.62 30.40
CA LYS A 593 -1.75 -10.39 29.04
C LYS A 593 -0.53 -11.26 28.72
N TYR A 594 0.32 -11.52 29.70
CA TYR A 594 1.58 -12.25 29.55
C TYR A 594 1.49 -13.59 30.31
N ALA A 595 1.35 -14.68 29.56
CA ALA A 595 1.22 -16.02 30.12
C ALA A 595 2.56 -16.77 30.17
N GLY A 596 3.56 -16.36 29.40
CA GLY A 596 4.83 -17.08 29.22
C GLY A 596 4.67 -18.47 28.61
N LYS A 597 3.54 -18.73 27.95
CA LYS A 597 3.17 -20.05 27.40
C LYS A 597 2.56 -19.91 26.01
N PRO A 598 2.86 -20.87 25.10
CA PRO A 598 2.23 -20.93 23.80
C PRO A 598 0.72 -21.21 23.92
N ALA A 599 -0.06 -20.81 22.92
CA ALA A 599 -1.48 -21.11 22.85
C ALA A 599 -1.76 -22.60 22.57
N ASN A 600 -0.85 -23.26 21.86
CA ASN A 600 -1.00 -24.67 21.43
C ASN A 600 0.29 -25.46 21.63
N GLU A 601 0.46 -26.07 22.80
CA GLU A 601 1.62 -26.92 23.13
C GLU A 601 1.74 -28.19 22.27
N ALA A 602 0.66 -28.62 21.62
CA ALA A 602 0.67 -29.79 20.76
C ALA A 602 1.23 -29.51 19.36
N SER A 603 1.32 -28.24 18.97
CA SER A 603 1.81 -27.79 17.66
C SER A 603 3.26 -28.25 17.39
N GLU A 604 3.50 -28.71 16.17
CA GLU A 604 4.84 -29.14 15.75
C GLU A 604 5.84 -28.00 15.79
N VAL A 605 5.43 -26.77 15.41
CA VAL A 605 6.30 -25.59 15.47
C VAL A 605 6.69 -25.27 16.91
N VAL A 606 5.74 -25.38 17.85
CA VAL A 606 6.00 -25.14 19.27
C VAL A 606 6.99 -26.17 19.83
N LYS A 607 6.76 -27.46 19.57
CA LYS A 607 7.66 -28.55 20.01
C LYS A 607 9.05 -28.36 19.44
N PHE A 608 9.13 -28.15 18.13
CA PHE A 608 10.41 -27.91 17.46
C PHE A 608 11.15 -26.70 18.02
N ALA A 609 10.50 -25.55 18.11
CA ALA A 609 11.15 -24.33 18.54
C ALA A 609 11.57 -24.39 20.02
N THR A 610 10.77 -25.03 20.88
CA THR A 610 11.08 -25.21 22.31
C THR A 610 12.33 -26.07 22.50
N ASP A 611 12.50 -27.13 21.71
CA ASP A 611 13.64 -28.04 21.83
C ASP A 611 14.87 -27.49 21.11
N PHE A 612 14.73 -27.07 19.85
CA PHE A 612 15.84 -26.61 19.02
C PHE A 612 16.49 -25.32 19.55
N TYR A 613 15.71 -24.36 20.07
CA TYR A 613 16.16 -23.09 20.65
C TYR A 613 16.25 -23.12 22.18
N SER A 614 16.39 -24.29 22.76
CA SER A 614 16.59 -24.49 24.21
C SER A 614 17.94 -23.92 24.68
N ASP A 615 18.08 -23.69 25.99
CA ASP A 615 19.34 -23.22 26.58
C ASP A 615 20.52 -24.17 26.30
N ALA A 616 20.25 -25.47 26.19
CA ALA A 616 21.28 -26.47 25.89
C ALA A 616 21.87 -26.30 24.48
N ASN A 617 21.08 -25.84 23.54
CA ASN A 617 21.47 -25.71 22.13
C ASN A 617 21.97 -24.32 21.73
N LEU A 618 21.65 -23.31 22.57
CA LEU A 618 21.83 -21.90 22.22
C LEU A 618 23.28 -21.56 21.81
N ALA A 619 24.26 -21.96 22.61
CA ALA A 619 25.67 -21.67 22.34
C ALA A 619 26.14 -22.25 20.98
N THR A 620 25.68 -23.47 20.63
CA THR A 620 25.95 -24.11 19.35
C THR A 620 25.30 -23.33 18.21
N LEU A 621 24.04 -22.92 18.35
CA LEU A 621 23.32 -22.13 17.35
C LEU A 621 23.96 -20.77 17.09
N LEU A 622 24.35 -20.05 18.16
CA LEU A 622 25.02 -18.74 18.05
C LEU A 622 26.39 -18.83 17.38
N SER A 623 27.09 -19.97 17.53
CA SER A 623 28.34 -20.24 16.80
C SER A 623 28.14 -20.72 15.36
N GLY A 624 26.89 -20.87 14.91
CA GLY A 624 26.54 -21.34 13.56
C GLY A 624 26.62 -22.87 13.40
N GLY A 625 26.71 -23.61 14.50
CA GLY A 625 26.71 -25.07 14.55
C GLY A 625 25.31 -25.67 14.52
N CYS A 626 25.23 -26.98 14.19
CA CYS A 626 24.04 -27.79 14.33
C CYS A 626 24.03 -28.45 15.72
N PRO A 627 22.94 -28.30 16.52
CA PRO A 627 22.85 -28.98 17.80
C PRO A 627 22.86 -30.51 17.69
N ASP A 628 23.35 -31.18 18.71
CA ASP A 628 23.37 -32.63 18.78
C ASP A 628 21.98 -33.23 18.66
N GLY A 629 21.82 -34.31 17.94
CA GLY A 629 20.53 -34.96 17.72
C GLY A 629 19.73 -34.44 16.52
N TYR A 630 20.23 -33.40 15.82
CA TYR A 630 19.61 -32.85 14.62
C TYR A 630 20.45 -33.14 13.37
N ASP A 631 19.78 -33.43 12.27
CA ASP A 631 20.43 -33.64 10.96
C ASP A 631 20.49 -32.30 10.19
N SER A 632 21.71 -31.80 9.93
CA SER A 632 21.94 -30.56 9.18
C SER A 632 21.49 -30.63 7.72
N GLU A 633 21.31 -31.83 7.16
CA GLU A 633 20.82 -32.05 5.79
C GLU A 633 19.28 -32.09 5.73
N ASP A 634 18.58 -32.21 6.86
CA ASP A 634 17.15 -32.05 6.90
C ASP A 634 16.76 -30.65 6.44
N LYS A 635 15.76 -30.54 5.56
CA LYS A 635 15.37 -29.27 4.93
C LYS A 635 14.93 -28.20 5.93
N SER A 636 14.28 -28.59 7.02
CA SER A 636 13.79 -27.66 8.05
C SER A 636 14.96 -27.16 8.90
N ILE A 637 15.85 -28.06 9.32
CA ILE A 637 17.06 -27.74 10.10
C ILE A 637 18.01 -26.91 9.26
N SER A 638 18.33 -27.35 8.06
CA SER A 638 19.18 -26.62 7.10
C SER A 638 18.69 -25.19 6.87
N ARG A 639 17.36 -24.99 6.79
CA ARG A 639 16.77 -23.65 6.66
C ARG A 639 17.00 -22.80 7.92
N GLN A 640 16.84 -23.34 9.12
CA GLN A 640 17.11 -22.61 10.36
C GLN A 640 18.58 -22.21 10.49
N LEU A 641 19.50 -23.16 10.27
CA LEU A 641 20.93 -22.88 10.30
C LEU A 641 21.35 -21.86 9.25
N LYS A 642 20.76 -21.93 8.06
CA LYS A 642 20.98 -20.96 7.01
C LYS A 642 20.48 -19.57 7.39
N ASN A 643 19.32 -19.45 8.02
CA ASN A 643 18.81 -18.16 8.51
C ASN A 643 19.81 -17.57 9.51
N LEU A 644 20.21 -18.32 10.53
CA LEU A 644 21.19 -17.87 11.53
C LEU A 644 22.54 -17.46 10.92
N LYS A 645 23.01 -18.20 9.92
CA LYS A 645 24.27 -17.90 9.20
C LYS A 645 24.21 -16.55 8.45
N TYR A 646 23.03 -16.09 8.07
CA TYR A 646 22.84 -14.84 7.34
C TYR A 646 22.42 -13.67 8.21
N THR A 647 22.44 -13.82 9.53
CA THR A 647 22.27 -12.73 10.49
C THR A 647 23.61 -12.08 10.83
N ALA A 648 23.56 -10.81 11.24
CA ALA A 648 24.73 -10.12 11.74
C ALA A 648 25.13 -10.69 13.12
N PRO A 649 26.36 -11.15 13.34
CA PRO A 649 26.73 -11.83 14.58
C PRO A 649 26.56 -10.96 15.84
N ILE A 650 26.88 -9.67 15.77
CA ILE A 650 26.69 -8.73 16.88
C ILE A 650 25.20 -8.59 17.21
N ALA A 651 24.35 -8.36 16.19
CA ALA A 651 22.91 -8.23 16.37
C ALA A 651 22.29 -9.51 16.95
N LEU A 652 22.75 -10.68 16.48
CA LEU A 652 22.30 -11.99 16.96
C LEU A 652 22.64 -12.19 18.44
N SER A 653 23.86 -11.86 18.85
CA SER A 653 24.31 -11.95 20.25
C SER A 653 23.56 -11.00 21.15
N MET A 654 23.43 -9.73 20.75
CA MET A 654 22.71 -8.73 21.54
C MET A 654 21.22 -9.06 21.68
N ALA A 655 20.57 -9.53 20.58
CA ALA A 655 19.18 -9.96 20.64
C ALA A 655 18.99 -11.16 21.58
N SER A 656 19.92 -12.13 21.58
CA SER A 656 19.89 -13.27 22.49
C SER A 656 19.98 -12.82 23.96
N GLU A 657 20.95 -11.96 24.28
CA GLU A 657 21.10 -11.41 25.64
C GLU A 657 19.84 -10.69 26.11
N LEU A 658 19.26 -9.84 25.23
CA LEU A 658 18.05 -9.09 25.55
C LEU A 658 16.81 -9.98 25.76
N ILE A 659 16.73 -11.11 25.05
CA ILE A 659 15.67 -12.11 25.28
C ILE A 659 15.90 -12.81 26.64
N ASP A 660 17.15 -13.18 26.95
CA ASP A 660 17.46 -13.98 28.13
C ASP A 660 17.24 -13.22 29.45
N ILE A 661 17.49 -11.90 29.45
CA ILE A 661 17.22 -11.06 30.63
C ILE A 661 15.73 -11.02 31.02
N THR A 662 14.82 -11.42 30.15
CA THR A 662 13.38 -11.48 30.47
C THR A 662 13.06 -12.43 31.60
N ALA A 663 13.93 -13.42 31.86
CA ALA A 663 13.79 -14.36 32.99
C ALA A 663 13.94 -13.69 34.35
N THR A 664 14.66 -12.57 34.44
CA THR A 664 15.08 -11.95 35.70
C THR A 664 14.65 -10.49 35.88
N THR A 665 14.07 -9.90 34.82
CA THR A 665 13.67 -8.48 34.83
C THR A 665 12.16 -8.30 34.63
N THR A 666 11.64 -7.18 35.11
CA THR A 666 10.32 -6.71 34.75
C THR A 666 10.33 -6.25 33.28
N LEU A 667 9.15 -6.10 32.67
CA LEU A 667 9.06 -5.57 31.32
C LEU A 667 9.69 -4.17 31.22
N ALA A 668 9.38 -3.27 32.12
CA ALA A 668 9.96 -1.92 32.18
C ALA A 668 11.48 -1.94 32.21
N GLN A 669 12.07 -2.73 33.13
CA GLN A 669 13.53 -2.87 33.22
C GLN A 669 14.14 -3.44 31.93
N GLY A 670 13.48 -4.44 31.33
CA GLY A 670 13.94 -5.03 30.04
C GLY A 670 13.91 -4.03 28.89
N LEU A 671 12.85 -3.20 28.80
CA LEU A 671 12.74 -2.14 27.80
C LEU A 671 13.80 -1.04 28.00
N ASP A 672 14.10 -0.65 29.23
CA ASP A 672 15.17 0.32 29.53
C ASP A 672 16.55 -0.23 29.12
N ILE A 673 16.82 -1.52 29.36
CA ILE A 673 18.06 -2.16 28.94
C ILE A 673 18.12 -2.25 27.41
N GLU A 674 17.03 -2.63 26.74
CA GLU A 674 16.93 -2.66 25.27
C GLU A 674 17.27 -1.30 24.69
N LEU A 675 16.63 -0.23 25.17
CA LEU A 675 16.87 1.14 24.72
C LEU A 675 18.33 1.60 24.94
N SER A 676 18.95 1.22 26.07
CA SER A 676 20.32 1.61 26.40
C SER A 676 21.39 1.05 25.45
N LYS A 677 21.10 -0.05 24.75
CA LYS A 677 22.02 -0.71 23.81
C LYS A 677 21.89 -0.21 22.36
N LEU A 678 20.99 0.73 22.05
CA LEU A 678 20.78 1.22 20.70
C LEU A 678 22.00 1.90 20.08
N THR A 679 22.70 2.74 20.85
CA THR A 679 23.90 3.40 20.36
C THR A 679 24.97 2.39 19.96
N ASP A 680 25.15 1.32 20.72
CA ASP A 680 26.14 0.29 20.45
C ASP A 680 25.84 -0.43 19.13
N ILE A 681 24.57 -0.87 18.92
CA ILE A 681 24.23 -1.62 17.72
C ILE A 681 24.25 -0.74 16.46
N PHE A 682 23.71 0.48 16.52
CA PHE A 682 23.69 1.36 15.35
C PHE A 682 25.05 2.00 15.00
N SER A 683 26.05 1.88 15.92
CA SER A 683 27.45 2.25 15.66
C SER A 683 28.23 1.17 14.92
N THR A 684 27.69 -0.04 14.73
CA THR A 684 28.38 -1.13 14.04
C THR A 684 28.37 -0.93 12.51
N ARG A 685 29.43 -1.41 11.85
CA ARG A 685 29.47 -1.47 10.38
C ARG A 685 28.42 -2.43 9.83
N ASP A 686 28.13 -3.49 10.56
CA ASP A 686 27.15 -4.49 10.18
C ASP A 686 25.72 -3.92 10.16
N ALA A 687 25.37 -2.98 11.04
CA ALA A 687 24.09 -2.28 10.99
C ALA A 687 23.94 -1.44 9.71
N LEU A 688 24.96 -0.64 9.36
CA LEU A 688 24.93 0.15 8.12
C LEU A 688 24.88 -0.75 6.88
N GLU A 689 25.66 -1.82 6.86
CA GLU A 689 25.67 -2.79 5.76
C GLU A 689 24.31 -3.48 5.58
N GLY A 690 23.73 -4.01 6.65
CA GLY A 690 22.46 -4.73 6.59
C GLY A 690 21.29 -3.85 6.15
N LEU A 691 21.19 -2.64 6.72
CA LEU A 691 20.18 -1.68 6.35
C LEU A 691 20.34 -1.16 4.91
N SER A 692 21.59 -0.88 4.48
CA SER A 692 21.87 -0.46 3.09
C SER A 692 21.57 -1.56 2.09
N ALA A 693 21.97 -2.80 2.39
CA ALA A 693 21.73 -3.96 1.53
C ALA A 693 20.22 -4.22 1.31
N LEU A 694 19.39 -3.99 2.35
CA LEU A 694 17.95 -4.10 2.22
C LEU A 694 17.38 -3.06 1.24
N ILE A 695 17.83 -1.79 1.32
CA ILE A 695 17.40 -0.73 0.40
C ILE A 695 17.83 -1.03 -1.03
N GLU A 696 19.04 -1.55 -1.21
CA GLU A 696 19.65 -1.85 -2.50
C GLU A 696 19.14 -3.18 -3.11
N GLY A 697 18.35 -3.96 -2.36
CA GLY A 697 17.81 -5.26 -2.80
C GLY A 697 18.89 -6.33 -3.01
N ARG A 698 20.02 -6.20 -2.34
CA ARG A 698 21.14 -7.14 -2.36
C ARG A 698 21.26 -7.91 -1.05
N ARG A 699 22.08 -8.94 -1.05
CA ARG A 699 22.44 -9.63 0.18
C ARG A 699 23.50 -8.83 0.95
N ALA A 700 23.32 -8.75 2.28
CA ALA A 700 24.31 -8.18 3.19
C ALA A 700 25.51 -9.12 3.38
N THR A 701 26.68 -8.53 3.62
CA THR A 701 27.92 -9.24 3.98
C THR A 701 28.44 -8.69 5.29
N TYR A 702 28.30 -9.46 6.35
CA TYR A 702 28.67 -9.04 7.71
C TYR A 702 30.13 -9.34 8.02
N THR A 703 30.75 -8.42 8.76
CA THR A 703 32.17 -8.48 9.13
C THR A 703 32.39 -8.62 10.64
N ASN A 704 31.31 -8.66 11.42
CA ASN A 704 31.32 -8.70 12.88
C ASN A 704 32.04 -7.49 13.49
N SER A 705 31.73 -6.31 13.01
CA SER A 705 32.40 -5.06 13.41
C SER A 705 31.46 -3.86 13.45
#